data_8c64585ba423cf6c96a0d73e236708a9
#
_entry.id   8c64585ba423cf6c96a0d73e236708a9
#
_cell.length_a   1.000
_cell.length_b   1.000
_cell.length_c   1.000
_cell.angle_alpha   90.00
_cell.angle_beta   90.00
_cell.angle_gamma   90.00
#
_symmetry.space_group_name_H-M   'P 1'
#
loop_
_entity.id
_entity.type
_entity.pdbx_description
1 polymer ?
#
loop_
_entity_poly.entity_id
_entity_poly.type
_entity_poly.pdbx_seq_one_letter_code
_entity_poly.pdbx_strand_id
1 'polypeptide(L)'
;MEDYHKPDQQTVQALTNIATRLRINSIKATTAAGSGHPTSCCSVAEIMSVLFFNTMKYRPEDPKNIHNDRFVLSKGHAAPILYAVWAETGYLKESELLNLRKVDSILEGHPVPKQQFVDVATGSLGQGLGAACGMAYTGKYFDKASTSPSPLQHKPLPPAAGRDLWLSASDQLSQSQPWGGSPACVLPSAAEPITACLLACFLVQVWWLEAACRHTEASYRVFCLLGDGEMSEGSVWEAMSFASYYQLDNLVAVLDANRLGQSDPTPLQHHTEKYQRRCEAFGWQAVVVDGHSVEELCKVLNQPRHQPLAIIAKTIKGKGISVAEDKLGWHGKPLPKEVADGVLKELQSRIVSCSKRLYPAAPCEDAPAISLRNVRMPSAPSYKLGEKVATRKAYGMALAKLGRYNQHVIALDGDTKNSTFAELFKNEHPDRYVECYIAEQNMVSVAVGCAARDRSVVFASTFATFFTRAYDQLRMAAISESNVNLCGSHCGVSIGEDGPSQMGLEDLAMFRAIPTATVFYPSDAVSTEKAMELAANTKGLCYIRTSRPENSVIYNSSEDFHVGQAKVVNKTNDDHVTVIGAGVTLHEAMAAAEQLKKERINVRVIDPFTIKPLDSKSIIDNAKATRGRIITVEDHYYEGGLGEAVCAAVVNETGFSVHRMAVAQVPRSGKPQELLRLFGIDRDAIAQAVRKVLSTSANNK
;
A
#
# COMPACT_ATOMS: atom_id res chain seq x y z
N MET A 1 -28.20 -5.31 -23.38
CA MET A 1 -27.83 -3.89 -23.26
C MET A 1 -28.85 -3.28 -22.33
N GLU A 2 -28.50 -3.10 -21.04
CA GLU A 2 -29.34 -2.31 -20.15
C GLU A 2 -29.37 -0.89 -20.69
N ASP A 3 -30.56 -0.32 -20.83
CA ASP A 3 -30.76 1.02 -21.39
C ASP A 3 -30.04 2.06 -20.52
N TYR A 4 -29.01 2.68 -21.06
CA TYR A 4 -28.42 3.86 -20.49
C TYR A 4 -29.47 4.97 -20.48
N HIS A 5 -29.95 5.35 -19.29
CA HIS A 5 -30.81 6.49 -19.15
C HIS A 5 -30.04 7.78 -19.32
N LYS A 6 -30.15 8.39 -20.51
CA LYS A 6 -29.58 9.71 -20.76
C LYS A 6 -30.10 10.69 -19.71
N PRO A 7 -29.23 11.46 -19.03
CA PRO A 7 -29.73 12.45 -18.06
C PRO A 7 -30.60 13.48 -18.75
N ASP A 8 -31.65 13.90 -18.07
CA ASP A 8 -32.52 14.98 -18.56
C ASP A 8 -31.76 16.31 -18.60
N GLN A 9 -32.23 17.26 -19.39
CA GLN A 9 -31.58 18.56 -19.58
C GLN A 9 -31.42 19.35 -18.28
N GLN A 10 -32.34 19.25 -17.33
CA GLN A 10 -32.20 19.90 -16.03
C GLN A 10 -31.07 19.29 -15.21
N THR A 11 -30.86 17.95 -15.27
CA THR A 11 -29.71 17.28 -14.66
C THR A 11 -28.40 17.74 -15.28
N VAL A 12 -28.32 17.79 -16.61
CA VAL A 12 -27.12 18.29 -17.33
C VAL A 12 -26.82 19.73 -16.91
N GLN A 13 -27.85 20.60 -16.89
CA GLN A 13 -27.66 22.00 -16.50
C GLN A 13 -27.23 22.13 -15.03
N ALA A 14 -27.83 21.34 -14.12
CA ALA A 14 -27.44 21.35 -12.71
C ALA A 14 -25.98 20.93 -12.51
N LEU A 15 -25.53 19.86 -13.19
CA LEU A 15 -24.14 19.39 -13.16
C LEU A 15 -23.17 20.43 -13.74
N THR A 16 -23.54 21.08 -14.83
CA THR A 16 -22.75 22.18 -15.45
C THR A 16 -22.63 23.36 -14.49
N ASN A 17 -23.69 23.73 -13.80
CA ASN A 17 -23.67 24.77 -12.77
C ASN A 17 -22.79 24.39 -11.59
N ILE A 18 -22.87 23.13 -11.12
CA ILE A 18 -21.98 22.61 -10.07
C ILE A 18 -20.52 22.72 -10.51
N ALA A 19 -20.17 22.23 -11.71
CA ALA A 19 -18.81 22.34 -12.25
C ALA A 19 -18.30 23.80 -12.24
N THR A 20 -19.17 24.75 -12.59
CA THR A 20 -18.85 26.18 -12.56
C THR A 20 -18.62 26.69 -11.13
N ARG A 21 -19.44 26.27 -10.14
CA ARG A 21 -19.22 26.63 -8.73
C ARG A 21 -17.95 26.00 -8.16
N LEU A 22 -17.62 24.76 -8.55
CA LEU A 22 -16.37 24.12 -8.15
C LEU A 22 -15.14 24.91 -8.65
N ARG A 23 -15.19 25.45 -9.89
CA ARG A 23 -14.16 26.36 -10.42
C ARG A 23 -14.05 27.63 -9.59
N ILE A 24 -15.20 28.30 -9.34
CA ILE A 24 -15.28 29.51 -8.55
C ILE A 24 -14.63 29.31 -7.17
N ASN A 25 -15.02 28.24 -6.46
CA ASN A 25 -14.54 27.94 -5.12
C ASN A 25 -13.05 27.57 -5.10
N SER A 26 -12.58 26.84 -6.12
CA SER A 26 -11.15 26.54 -6.26
C SER A 26 -10.31 27.80 -6.51
N ILE A 27 -10.79 28.74 -7.32
CA ILE A 27 -10.11 30.00 -7.59
C ILE A 27 -10.13 30.87 -6.34
N LYS A 28 -11.26 31.02 -5.64
CA LYS A 28 -11.36 31.76 -4.37
C LYS A 28 -10.35 31.23 -3.35
N ALA A 29 -10.33 29.92 -3.14
CA ALA A 29 -9.46 29.27 -2.15
C ALA A 29 -7.97 29.51 -2.48
N THR A 30 -7.55 29.29 -3.73
CA THR A 30 -6.15 29.45 -4.15
C THR A 30 -5.71 30.92 -4.17
N THR A 31 -6.59 31.85 -4.53
CA THR A 31 -6.33 33.28 -4.48
C THR A 31 -6.20 33.76 -3.04
N ALA A 32 -7.08 33.34 -2.13
CA ALA A 32 -6.99 33.68 -0.70
C ALA A 32 -5.72 33.13 -0.05
N ALA A 33 -5.29 31.93 -0.45
CA ALA A 33 -4.06 31.32 0.03
C ALA A 33 -2.78 31.94 -0.58
N GLY A 34 -2.87 32.71 -1.65
CA GLY A 34 -1.72 33.17 -2.44
C GLY A 34 -0.88 32.00 -3.00
N SER A 35 -1.45 30.80 -3.07
CA SER A 35 -0.75 29.56 -3.43
C SER A 35 -1.74 28.49 -3.85
N GLY A 36 -1.32 27.58 -4.73
CA GLY A 36 -2.13 26.45 -5.19
C GLY A 36 -2.20 26.31 -6.72
N HIS A 37 -3.04 25.40 -7.20
CA HIS A 37 -3.07 24.97 -8.60
C HIS A 37 -4.46 25.17 -9.24
N PRO A 38 -4.98 26.40 -9.35
CA PRO A 38 -6.32 26.64 -9.87
C PRO A 38 -6.54 26.08 -11.28
N THR A 39 -5.53 26.11 -12.14
CA THR A 39 -5.64 25.58 -13.51
C THR A 39 -5.85 24.07 -13.57
N SER A 40 -5.20 23.32 -12.67
CA SER A 40 -5.39 21.88 -12.54
C SER A 40 -6.75 21.50 -11.91
N CYS A 41 -7.32 22.39 -11.10
CA CYS A 41 -8.69 22.24 -10.59
C CYS A 41 -9.72 22.48 -11.68
N CYS A 42 -9.53 23.54 -12.46
CA CYS A 42 -10.49 23.94 -13.49
C CYS A 42 -10.58 22.95 -14.66
N SER A 43 -9.51 22.20 -14.96
CA SER A 43 -9.56 21.16 -16.00
C SER A 43 -10.50 20.02 -15.69
N VAL A 44 -10.73 19.68 -14.42
CA VAL A 44 -11.49 18.50 -13.98
C VAL A 44 -12.86 18.81 -13.38
N ALA A 45 -13.35 20.03 -13.54
CA ALA A 45 -14.56 20.47 -12.84
C ALA A 45 -15.81 19.69 -13.25
N GLU A 46 -16.01 19.39 -14.54
CA GLU A 46 -17.12 18.57 -15.03
C GLU A 46 -16.97 17.11 -14.54
N ILE A 47 -15.75 16.56 -14.59
CA ILE A 47 -15.45 15.22 -14.08
C ILE A 47 -15.85 15.11 -12.60
N MET A 48 -15.43 16.05 -11.76
CA MET A 48 -15.73 16.08 -10.35
C MET A 48 -17.23 16.27 -10.08
N SER A 49 -17.88 17.13 -10.86
CA SER A 49 -19.33 17.35 -10.76
C SER A 49 -20.11 16.07 -11.05
N VAL A 50 -19.80 15.39 -12.17
CA VAL A 50 -20.50 14.15 -12.55
C VAL A 50 -20.20 13.02 -11.57
N LEU A 51 -18.94 12.84 -11.18
CA LEU A 51 -18.56 11.81 -10.21
C LEU A 51 -19.34 11.95 -8.90
N PHE A 52 -19.29 13.11 -8.27
CA PHE A 52 -19.79 13.29 -6.91
C PHE A 52 -21.31 13.53 -6.82
N PHE A 53 -21.95 14.05 -7.87
CA PHE A 53 -23.38 14.42 -7.81
C PHE A 53 -24.28 13.59 -8.73
N ASN A 54 -23.71 12.65 -9.49
CA ASN A 54 -24.52 11.77 -10.38
C ASN A 54 -24.09 10.29 -10.35
N THR A 55 -22.81 9.98 -10.05
CA THR A 55 -22.27 8.64 -10.24
C THR A 55 -21.98 7.93 -8.93
N MET A 56 -21.22 8.57 -8.04
CA MET A 56 -20.80 7.98 -6.77
C MET A 56 -21.97 7.88 -5.80
N LYS A 57 -22.00 6.76 -5.06
CA LYS A 57 -22.97 6.51 -3.99
C LYS A 57 -22.25 6.68 -2.65
N TYR A 58 -22.61 7.69 -1.89
CA TYR A 58 -21.99 7.96 -0.61
C TYR A 58 -22.86 8.87 0.27
N ARG A 59 -22.57 8.86 1.57
CA ARG A 59 -23.21 9.73 2.58
C ARG A 59 -22.28 10.91 2.87
N PRO A 60 -22.63 12.14 2.44
CA PRO A 60 -21.80 13.31 2.71
C PRO A 60 -21.59 13.58 4.20
N GLU A 61 -22.62 13.31 5.02
CA GLU A 61 -22.60 13.48 6.46
C GLU A 61 -21.70 12.48 7.20
N ASP A 62 -21.39 11.34 6.56
CA ASP A 62 -20.51 10.29 7.09
C ASP A 62 -19.49 9.84 6.02
N PRO A 63 -18.44 10.66 5.75
CA PRO A 63 -17.45 10.35 4.72
C PRO A 63 -16.69 9.05 4.95
N LYS A 64 -16.56 8.60 6.22
CA LYS A 64 -15.88 7.35 6.58
C LYS A 64 -16.77 6.13 6.53
N ASN A 65 -18.03 6.26 6.17
CA ASN A 65 -18.94 5.12 6.07
C ASN A 65 -18.33 4.01 5.21
N ILE A 66 -18.38 2.79 5.73
CA ILE A 66 -17.74 1.63 5.09
C ILE A 66 -18.37 1.24 3.74
N HIS A 67 -19.59 1.65 3.51
CA HIS A 67 -20.37 1.33 2.30
C HIS A 67 -20.16 2.35 1.17
N ASN A 68 -19.58 3.53 1.46
CA ASN A 68 -19.39 4.58 0.48
C ASN A 68 -18.49 4.17 -0.68
N ASP A 69 -18.83 4.54 -1.91
CA ASP A 69 -17.88 4.61 -3.01
C ASP A 69 -16.65 5.44 -2.60
N ARG A 70 -15.48 5.10 -3.10
CA ARG A 70 -14.21 5.74 -2.74
C ARG A 70 -13.65 6.57 -3.86
N PHE A 71 -12.98 7.67 -3.49
CA PHE A 71 -12.34 8.55 -4.44
C PHE A 71 -10.89 8.84 -4.04
N VAL A 72 -9.96 8.59 -4.96
CA VAL A 72 -8.54 8.90 -4.80
C VAL A 72 -8.17 9.98 -5.81
N LEU A 73 -7.82 11.16 -5.31
CA LEU A 73 -7.26 12.23 -6.13
C LEU A 73 -5.76 12.01 -6.30
N SER A 74 -5.34 11.18 -7.27
CA SER A 74 -3.93 10.84 -7.48
C SER A 74 -3.10 12.06 -7.87
N LYS A 75 -3.63 12.95 -8.71
CA LYS A 75 -3.09 14.29 -8.96
C LYS A 75 -3.36 15.24 -7.78
N GLY A 76 -2.79 14.94 -6.61
CA GLY A 76 -3.10 15.57 -5.32
C GLY A 76 -2.98 17.10 -5.29
N HIS A 77 -2.19 17.70 -6.19
CA HIS A 77 -2.08 19.15 -6.31
C HIS A 77 -3.41 19.85 -6.69
N ALA A 78 -4.38 19.11 -7.23
CA ALA A 78 -5.74 19.62 -7.45
C ALA A 78 -6.64 19.54 -6.20
N ALA A 79 -6.08 19.42 -5.00
CA ALA A 79 -6.84 19.37 -3.74
C ALA A 79 -7.92 20.45 -3.59
N PRO A 80 -7.73 21.73 -4.02
CA PRO A 80 -8.77 22.75 -3.85
C PRO A 80 -10.11 22.38 -4.49
N ILE A 81 -10.13 21.63 -5.62
CA ILE A 81 -11.41 21.22 -6.21
C ILE A 81 -12.08 20.10 -5.39
N LEU A 82 -11.30 19.21 -4.77
CA LEU A 82 -11.85 18.19 -3.86
C LEU A 82 -12.51 18.88 -2.65
N TYR A 83 -11.87 19.90 -2.09
CA TYR A 83 -12.44 20.68 -0.99
C TYR A 83 -13.69 21.46 -1.42
N ALA A 84 -13.68 22.02 -2.64
CA ALA A 84 -14.85 22.67 -3.22
C ALA A 84 -16.04 21.71 -3.39
N VAL A 85 -15.78 20.45 -3.78
CA VAL A 85 -16.82 19.41 -3.83
C VAL A 85 -17.42 19.18 -2.45
N TRP A 86 -16.63 19.01 -1.41
CA TRP A 86 -17.13 18.78 -0.06
C TRP A 86 -17.81 20.02 0.54
N ALA A 87 -17.46 21.22 0.07
CA ALA A 87 -18.23 22.42 0.37
C ALA A 87 -19.59 22.44 -0.38
N GLU A 88 -19.64 22.02 -1.64
CA GLU A 88 -20.88 21.95 -2.43
C GLU A 88 -21.85 20.88 -1.88
N THR A 89 -21.36 19.80 -1.27
CA THR A 89 -22.19 18.82 -0.55
C THR A 89 -22.75 19.35 0.79
N GLY A 90 -22.20 20.45 1.31
CA GLY A 90 -22.55 21.01 2.60
C GLY A 90 -21.75 20.44 3.79
N TYR A 91 -20.83 19.52 3.58
CA TYR A 91 -19.96 18.98 4.64
C TYR A 91 -18.96 20.03 5.17
N LEU A 92 -18.37 20.81 4.26
CA LEU A 92 -17.54 21.98 4.60
C LEU A 92 -18.35 23.26 4.36
N LYS A 93 -18.07 24.31 5.14
CA LYS A 93 -18.59 25.64 4.83
C LYS A 93 -17.74 26.29 3.73
N GLU A 94 -18.33 27.00 2.79
CA GLU A 94 -17.56 27.72 1.76
C GLU A 94 -16.54 28.69 2.35
N SER A 95 -16.81 29.29 3.50
CA SER A 95 -15.87 30.17 4.19
C SER A 95 -14.60 29.46 4.67
N GLU A 96 -14.66 28.14 4.94
CA GLU A 96 -13.51 27.36 5.36
C GLU A 96 -12.50 27.20 4.22
N LEU A 97 -12.94 27.23 2.96
CA LEU A 97 -12.08 27.13 1.78
C LEU A 97 -11.03 28.26 1.75
N LEU A 98 -11.34 29.43 2.34
CA LEU A 98 -10.43 30.57 2.45
C LEU A 98 -9.29 30.33 3.43
N ASN A 99 -9.33 29.25 4.19
CA ASN A 99 -8.27 28.81 5.09
C ASN A 99 -7.33 27.76 4.44
N LEU A 100 -7.41 27.55 3.13
CA LEU A 100 -6.50 26.67 2.41
C LEU A 100 -5.04 26.99 2.75
N ARG A 101 -4.26 25.96 3.12
CA ARG A 101 -2.81 26.03 3.41
C ARG A 101 -2.42 26.91 4.61
N LYS A 102 -3.36 27.30 5.48
CA LYS A 102 -3.03 27.93 6.76
C LYS A 102 -2.62 26.86 7.78
N VAL A 103 -1.70 27.20 8.68
CA VAL A 103 -1.12 26.27 9.65
C VAL A 103 -2.15 25.66 10.62
N ASP A 104 -3.20 26.39 10.90
CA ASP A 104 -4.33 26.03 11.78
C ASP A 104 -5.52 25.41 11.03
N SER A 105 -5.40 25.20 9.71
CA SER A 105 -6.43 24.61 8.87
C SER A 105 -6.15 23.13 8.57
N ILE A 106 -7.22 22.34 8.47
CA ILE A 106 -7.13 20.97 7.96
C ILE A 106 -7.02 20.90 6.43
N LEU A 107 -7.23 22.04 5.72
CA LEU A 107 -7.21 22.09 4.25
C LEU A 107 -5.77 22.25 3.75
N GLU A 108 -5.05 21.13 3.73
CA GLU A 108 -3.66 21.04 3.31
C GLU A 108 -3.51 21.32 1.79
N GLY A 109 -2.29 21.55 1.35
CA GLY A 109 -1.99 21.76 -0.08
C GLY A 109 -2.20 20.55 -0.97
N HIS A 110 -2.23 19.37 -0.37
CA HIS A 110 -2.52 18.06 -0.97
C HIS A 110 -3.39 17.28 -0.02
N PRO A 111 -4.22 16.33 -0.50
CA PRO A 111 -5.13 15.57 0.37
C PRO A 111 -4.37 14.71 1.38
N VAL A 112 -4.80 14.72 2.63
CA VAL A 112 -4.28 13.88 3.71
C VAL A 112 -5.44 13.34 4.57
N PRO A 113 -5.32 12.18 5.23
CA PRO A 113 -6.41 11.56 6.02
C PRO A 113 -6.84 12.32 7.28
N LYS A 114 -6.19 13.43 7.65
CA LYS A 114 -6.76 14.39 8.63
C LYS A 114 -8.15 14.88 8.20
N GLN A 115 -8.40 14.92 6.90
CA GLN A 115 -9.71 15.16 6.31
C GLN A 115 -10.44 13.81 6.24
N GLN A 116 -11.58 13.70 6.92
CA GLN A 116 -12.31 12.42 7.02
C GLN A 116 -12.78 11.84 5.68
N PHE A 117 -12.84 12.66 4.64
CA PHE A 117 -13.18 12.28 3.28
C PHE A 117 -11.97 11.88 2.42
N VAL A 118 -10.79 11.76 3.00
CA VAL A 118 -9.55 11.31 2.34
C VAL A 118 -9.10 10.02 2.99
N ASP A 119 -8.97 8.96 2.21
CA ASP A 119 -8.54 7.65 2.70
C ASP A 119 -7.01 7.50 2.70
N VAL A 120 -6.32 8.11 1.73
CA VAL A 120 -4.86 8.05 1.59
C VAL A 120 -4.30 9.41 1.17
N ALA A 121 -3.12 9.74 1.65
CA ALA A 121 -2.41 10.96 1.24
C ALA A 121 -1.91 10.80 -0.20
N THR A 122 -2.05 11.88 -0.97
CA THR A 122 -1.54 11.96 -2.35
C THR A 122 -0.74 13.26 -2.56
N GLY A 123 -0.10 13.37 -3.73
CA GLY A 123 0.76 14.52 -4.05
C GLY A 123 2.11 14.10 -4.60
N SER A 124 2.63 12.94 -4.16
CA SER A 124 3.69 12.24 -4.88
C SER A 124 3.02 11.43 -5.98
N LEU A 125 3.21 11.88 -7.23
CA LEU A 125 2.48 11.37 -8.39
C LEU A 125 2.79 9.87 -8.65
N GLY A 126 1.85 9.16 -9.24
CA GLY A 126 1.96 7.76 -9.63
C GLY A 126 1.55 6.75 -8.55
N GLN A 127 1.23 7.18 -7.32
CA GLN A 127 0.93 6.27 -6.21
C GLN A 127 -0.58 6.04 -5.97
N GLY A 128 -1.40 7.03 -6.34
CA GLY A 128 -2.84 6.98 -6.04
C GLY A 128 -3.55 5.81 -6.70
N LEU A 129 -3.16 5.41 -7.91
CA LEU A 129 -3.77 4.27 -8.59
C LEU A 129 -3.47 2.95 -7.87
N GLY A 130 -2.24 2.74 -7.39
CA GLY A 130 -1.89 1.55 -6.60
C GLY A 130 -2.68 1.46 -5.30
N ALA A 131 -2.85 2.58 -4.59
CA ALA A 131 -3.72 2.63 -3.41
C ALA A 131 -5.19 2.37 -3.76
N ALA A 132 -5.69 2.92 -4.87
CA ALA A 132 -7.03 2.63 -5.38
C ALA A 132 -7.22 1.15 -5.74
N CYS A 133 -6.18 0.50 -6.31
CA CYS A 133 -6.17 -0.95 -6.53
C CYS A 133 -6.33 -1.73 -5.23
N GLY A 134 -5.61 -1.36 -4.16
CA GLY A 134 -5.74 -2.00 -2.86
C GLY A 134 -7.14 -1.86 -2.26
N MET A 135 -7.74 -0.68 -2.35
CA MET A 135 -9.13 -0.45 -1.91
C MET A 135 -10.13 -1.27 -2.73
N ALA A 136 -9.98 -1.30 -4.05
CA ALA A 136 -10.84 -2.06 -4.95
C ALA A 136 -10.70 -3.58 -4.73
N TYR A 137 -9.47 -4.05 -4.52
CA TYR A 137 -9.18 -5.43 -4.17
C TYR A 137 -9.88 -5.84 -2.87
N THR A 138 -9.79 -4.99 -1.84
CA THR A 138 -10.47 -5.22 -0.56
C THR A 138 -11.98 -5.34 -0.75
N GLY A 139 -12.61 -4.44 -1.49
CA GLY A 139 -14.05 -4.48 -1.76
C GLY A 139 -14.48 -5.74 -2.49
N LYS A 140 -13.70 -6.17 -3.47
CA LYS A 140 -14.03 -7.32 -4.30
C LYS A 140 -13.77 -8.66 -3.61
N TYR A 141 -12.69 -8.79 -2.83
CA TYR A 141 -12.23 -10.08 -2.36
C TYR A 141 -12.33 -10.29 -0.85
N PHE A 142 -12.32 -9.23 -0.02
CA PHE A 142 -12.32 -9.35 1.44
C PHE A 142 -13.59 -8.85 2.11
N ASP A 143 -14.23 -7.83 1.58
CA ASP A 143 -15.49 -7.30 2.11
C ASP A 143 -16.68 -8.13 1.61
N LYS A 144 -16.68 -9.43 1.93
CA LYS A 144 -17.76 -10.34 1.58
C LYS A 144 -18.67 -10.55 2.79
N ALA A 145 -19.98 -10.47 2.59
CA ALA A 145 -20.93 -10.91 3.61
C ALA A 145 -20.68 -12.41 3.90
N SER A 146 -20.52 -12.78 5.17
CA SER A 146 -20.25 -14.14 5.61
C SER A 146 -21.45 -15.05 5.35
N THR A 147 -21.52 -15.62 4.15
CA THR A 147 -22.27 -16.85 3.94
C THR A 147 -21.26 -17.98 3.90
N SER A 148 -21.26 -18.85 4.90
CA SER A 148 -20.57 -20.15 5.06
C SER A 148 -19.27 -20.40 4.24
N PRO A 149 -18.23 -20.98 4.79
CA PRO A 149 -16.96 -21.20 4.09
C PRO A 149 -17.16 -22.18 2.94
N SER A 150 -17.20 -21.67 1.72
CA SER A 150 -17.02 -22.47 0.51
C SER A 150 -15.58 -22.31 0.05
N PRO A 151 -14.80 -23.39 -0.11
CA PRO A 151 -13.45 -23.29 -0.62
C PRO A 151 -13.50 -23.02 -2.12
N LEU A 152 -13.40 -21.73 -2.49
CA LEU A 152 -13.12 -21.35 -3.88
C LEU A 152 -11.67 -21.70 -4.20
N GLN A 153 -11.49 -22.82 -4.87
CA GLN A 153 -10.25 -23.13 -5.56
C GLN A 153 -10.07 -22.13 -6.70
N HIS A 154 -9.27 -21.09 -6.50
CA HIS A 154 -8.73 -20.32 -7.62
C HIS A 154 -7.77 -21.21 -8.41
N LYS A 155 -8.30 -21.93 -9.40
CA LYS A 155 -7.45 -22.41 -10.49
C LYS A 155 -6.97 -21.16 -11.25
N PRO A 156 -5.66 -20.98 -11.44
CA PRO A 156 -5.20 -19.98 -12.38
C PRO A 156 -5.83 -20.29 -13.74
N LEU A 157 -6.45 -19.29 -14.37
CA LEU A 157 -6.91 -19.41 -15.75
C LEU A 157 -5.70 -19.79 -16.60
N PRO A 158 -5.83 -20.79 -17.51
CA PRO A 158 -4.77 -21.08 -18.45
C PRO A 158 -4.48 -19.82 -19.27
N PRO A 159 -3.22 -19.57 -19.67
CA PRO A 159 -2.88 -18.46 -20.53
C PRO A 159 -3.81 -18.50 -21.75
N ALA A 160 -4.32 -17.33 -22.14
CA ALA A 160 -5.20 -17.19 -23.29
C ALA A 160 -4.57 -17.89 -24.50
N ALA A 161 -5.06 -19.08 -24.81
CA ALA A 161 -4.69 -19.79 -26.02
C ALA A 161 -5.16 -18.95 -27.19
N GLY A 162 -4.21 -18.61 -28.04
CA GLY A 162 -4.41 -17.80 -29.22
C GLY A 162 -5.52 -18.33 -30.13
N ARG A 163 -5.94 -17.47 -31.00
CA ARG A 163 -7.03 -17.57 -32.01
C ARG A 163 -6.91 -18.70 -33.04
N ASP A 164 -6.37 -19.89 -32.75
CA ASP A 164 -6.14 -20.94 -33.74
C ASP A 164 -6.98 -22.20 -33.54
N LEU A 165 -8.09 -22.15 -32.80
CA LEU A 165 -8.97 -23.32 -32.57
C LEU A 165 -10.32 -23.27 -33.30
N TRP A 166 -10.50 -22.36 -34.28
CA TRP A 166 -11.75 -22.28 -35.08
C TRP A 166 -11.62 -22.82 -36.51
N LEU A 167 -10.51 -23.46 -36.90
CA LEU A 167 -10.31 -23.99 -38.24
C LEU A 167 -10.16 -25.53 -38.34
N SER A 168 -10.34 -26.28 -37.24
CA SER A 168 -10.21 -27.74 -37.28
C SER A 168 -11.50 -28.54 -37.04
N ALA A 169 -12.63 -27.89 -36.87
CA ALA A 169 -13.92 -28.56 -36.64
C ALA A 169 -14.78 -28.72 -37.91
N SER A 170 -14.36 -28.18 -39.07
CA SER A 170 -15.09 -28.28 -40.33
C SER A 170 -14.63 -29.43 -41.27
N ASP A 171 -13.52 -30.10 -40.97
CA ASP A 171 -12.95 -31.11 -41.91
C ASP A 171 -13.08 -32.57 -41.48
N GLN A 172 -13.86 -32.88 -40.45
CA GLN A 172 -14.10 -34.28 -40.03
C GLN A 172 -15.51 -34.81 -40.26
N LEU A 173 -16.35 -34.15 -41.06
CA LEU A 173 -17.71 -34.59 -41.40
C LEU A 173 -17.90 -35.01 -42.86
N SER A 174 -16.85 -35.41 -43.57
CA SER A 174 -16.98 -35.92 -44.93
C SER A 174 -16.20 -37.21 -45.15
N GLN A 175 -16.50 -38.28 -44.46
CA GLN A 175 -16.19 -39.66 -44.92
C GLN A 175 -16.84 -40.70 -43.99
N SER A 176 -18.03 -41.19 -44.33
CA SER A 176 -18.42 -42.57 -44.15
C SER A 176 -19.68 -42.86 -44.99
N GLN A 177 -19.56 -43.79 -45.86
CA GLN A 177 -20.58 -44.35 -46.78
C GLN A 177 -21.55 -45.32 -46.09
N PRO A 178 -22.66 -45.74 -46.76
CA PRO A 178 -23.89 -46.11 -46.13
C PRO A 178 -24.07 -47.64 -46.01
N TRP A 179 -24.75 -48.09 -44.98
CA TRP A 179 -25.39 -49.41 -45.00
C TRP A 179 -26.82 -49.29 -44.54
N GLY A 180 -27.70 -49.93 -45.38
CA GLY A 180 -29.14 -49.80 -45.31
C GLY A 180 -29.84 -50.70 -44.29
N GLY A 181 -31.13 -50.59 -44.21
CA GLY A 181 -32.08 -51.51 -43.59
C GLY A 181 -33.02 -50.85 -42.55
N SER A 182 -34.21 -50.49 -43.03
CA SER A 182 -35.41 -50.26 -42.19
C SER A 182 -35.91 -51.61 -41.58
N PRO A 183 -36.58 -51.63 -40.43
CA PRO A 183 -37.99 -51.23 -40.45
C PRO A 183 -38.48 -50.42 -39.25
N ALA A 184 -39.66 -49.85 -39.48
CA ALA A 184 -40.47 -49.03 -38.62
C ALA A 184 -40.69 -49.50 -37.18
N CYS A 185 -40.63 -48.62 -36.23
CA CYS A 185 -41.40 -48.75 -35.00
C CYS A 185 -41.89 -47.36 -34.53
N VAL A 186 -43.11 -47.38 -34.19
CA VAL A 186 -44.05 -46.34 -33.84
C VAL A 186 -43.58 -45.48 -32.63
N LEU A 187 -43.64 -44.18 -32.75
CA LEU A 187 -43.52 -43.22 -31.64
C LEU A 187 -44.72 -43.26 -30.69
N PRO A 188 -44.51 -43.07 -29.38
CA PRO A 188 -45.50 -42.38 -28.56
C PRO A 188 -45.01 -40.95 -28.25
N SER A 189 -45.88 -40.05 -28.66
CA SER A 189 -45.84 -38.63 -28.32
C SER A 189 -46.12 -38.39 -26.85
N ALA A 190 -45.11 -38.01 -26.03
CA ALA A 190 -45.33 -37.34 -24.72
C ALA A 190 -44.05 -37.05 -23.94
N ALA A 191 -42.98 -36.48 -24.55
CA ALA A 191 -41.76 -36.15 -23.82
C ALA A 191 -41.28 -34.69 -23.92
N GLU A 192 -42.03 -33.82 -24.60
CA GLU A 192 -41.56 -32.43 -24.79
C GLU A 192 -41.81 -31.41 -23.65
N PRO A 193 -42.81 -31.54 -22.73
CA PRO A 193 -42.96 -30.55 -21.69
C PRO A 193 -41.99 -30.69 -20.50
N ILE A 194 -41.45 -31.88 -20.26
CA ILE A 194 -40.60 -32.12 -19.07
C ILE A 194 -39.17 -31.60 -19.29
N THR A 195 -38.64 -31.77 -20.52
CA THR A 195 -37.31 -31.31 -20.88
C THR A 195 -37.20 -29.78 -20.93
N ALA A 196 -38.24 -29.10 -21.44
CA ALA A 196 -38.35 -27.64 -21.47
C ALA A 196 -38.49 -27.05 -20.05
N CYS A 197 -39.28 -27.73 -19.19
CA CYS A 197 -39.42 -27.29 -17.80
C CYS A 197 -38.15 -27.54 -16.98
N LEU A 198 -37.45 -28.64 -17.19
CA LEU A 198 -36.15 -28.91 -16.56
C LEU A 198 -35.07 -27.94 -17.04
N LEU A 199 -35.04 -27.61 -18.34
CA LEU A 199 -34.13 -26.62 -18.88
C LEU A 199 -34.43 -25.19 -18.32
N ALA A 200 -35.71 -24.83 -18.26
CA ALA A 200 -36.15 -23.55 -17.66
C ALA A 200 -35.82 -23.51 -16.16
N CYS A 201 -36.05 -24.58 -15.40
CA CYS A 201 -35.68 -24.68 -14.01
C CYS A 201 -34.14 -24.63 -13.82
N PHE A 202 -33.38 -25.27 -14.72
CA PHE A 202 -31.92 -25.23 -14.69
C PHE A 202 -31.39 -23.84 -15.04
N LEU A 203 -31.96 -23.17 -16.04
CA LEU A 203 -31.61 -21.79 -16.40
C LEU A 203 -32.01 -20.80 -15.31
N VAL A 204 -33.17 -20.96 -14.68
CA VAL A 204 -33.58 -20.16 -13.52
C VAL A 204 -32.66 -20.44 -12.31
N GLN A 205 -32.26 -21.69 -12.07
CA GLN A 205 -31.33 -22.03 -10.99
C GLN A 205 -29.93 -21.49 -11.28
N VAL A 206 -29.45 -21.53 -12.52
CA VAL A 206 -28.18 -20.93 -12.94
C VAL A 206 -28.26 -19.40 -12.81
N TRP A 207 -29.37 -18.79 -13.23
CA TRP A 207 -29.60 -17.35 -13.07
C TRP A 207 -29.70 -16.93 -11.60
N TRP A 208 -30.38 -17.72 -10.75
CA TRP A 208 -30.40 -17.53 -9.31
C TRP A 208 -29.03 -17.77 -8.66
N LEU A 209 -28.25 -18.72 -9.12
CA LEU A 209 -26.87 -18.94 -8.66
C LEU A 209 -25.93 -17.80 -9.08
N GLU A 210 -26.04 -17.31 -10.33
CA GLU A 210 -25.31 -16.12 -10.77
C GLU A 210 -25.75 -14.83 -10.03
N ALA A 211 -27.06 -14.68 -9.79
CA ALA A 211 -27.59 -13.57 -9.00
C ALA A 211 -27.18 -13.68 -7.53
N ALA A 212 -27.18 -14.89 -6.95
CA ALA A 212 -26.70 -15.14 -5.59
C ALA A 212 -25.18 -14.98 -5.45
N CYS A 213 -24.39 -15.34 -6.47
CA CYS A 213 -22.95 -15.08 -6.49
C CYS A 213 -22.63 -13.59 -6.61
N ARG A 214 -23.51 -12.77 -7.24
CA ARG A 214 -23.32 -11.33 -7.33
C ARG A 214 -23.58 -10.58 -6.01
N HIS A 215 -24.20 -11.20 -5.02
CA HIS A 215 -24.53 -10.58 -3.71
C HIS A 215 -23.51 -10.87 -2.60
N THR A 216 -22.37 -11.48 -2.90
CA THR A 216 -21.34 -11.80 -1.89
C THR A 216 -20.24 -10.76 -1.78
N GLU A 217 -20.12 -9.85 -2.74
CA GLU A 217 -19.09 -8.80 -2.78
C GLU A 217 -19.69 -7.46 -2.31
N ALA A 218 -18.87 -6.63 -1.64
CA ALA A 218 -19.30 -5.26 -1.35
C ALA A 218 -19.46 -4.48 -2.66
N SER A 219 -20.57 -3.74 -2.80
CA SER A 219 -20.92 -3.06 -4.04
C SER A 219 -20.19 -1.74 -4.26
N TYR A 220 -19.41 -1.26 -3.28
CA TYR A 220 -18.73 0.01 -3.44
C TYR A 220 -17.65 -0.02 -4.53
N ARG A 221 -17.53 1.08 -5.23
CA ARG A 221 -16.58 1.28 -6.31
C ARG A 221 -15.46 2.22 -5.86
N VAL A 222 -14.34 2.13 -6.54
CA VAL A 222 -13.20 3.03 -6.32
C VAL A 222 -12.93 3.83 -7.59
N PHE A 223 -12.85 5.14 -7.44
CA PHE A 223 -12.56 6.08 -8.51
C PHE A 223 -11.20 6.73 -8.25
N CYS A 224 -10.32 6.74 -9.25
CA CYS A 224 -9.00 7.35 -9.16
C CYS A 224 -8.85 8.40 -10.27
N LEU A 225 -8.55 9.65 -9.91
CA LEU A 225 -8.32 10.73 -10.87
C LEU A 225 -6.82 10.99 -11.02
N LEU A 226 -6.31 10.73 -12.22
CA LEU A 226 -4.90 10.84 -12.62
C LEU A 226 -4.67 12.06 -13.51
N GLY A 227 -3.43 12.53 -13.59
CA GLY A 227 -2.97 13.49 -14.58
C GLY A 227 -2.22 12.82 -15.73
N ASP A 228 -2.23 13.43 -16.92
CA ASP A 228 -1.54 12.90 -18.10
C ASP A 228 0.00 12.92 -17.95
N GLY A 229 0.56 13.92 -17.27
CA GLY A 229 1.97 13.94 -16.89
C GLY A 229 2.33 12.83 -15.90
N GLU A 230 1.41 12.48 -15.00
CA GLU A 230 1.54 11.39 -14.04
C GLU A 230 1.65 10.00 -14.70
N MET A 231 1.11 9.84 -15.91
CA MET A 231 1.24 8.60 -16.69
C MET A 231 2.68 8.29 -17.12
N SER A 232 3.64 9.15 -16.84
CA SER A 232 5.08 8.88 -17.03
C SER A 232 5.66 8.04 -15.89
N GLU A 233 4.97 7.95 -14.73
CA GLU A 233 5.42 7.16 -13.60
C GLU A 233 5.26 5.65 -13.86
N GLY A 234 6.33 4.88 -13.60
CA GLY A 234 6.32 3.43 -13.78
C GLY A 234 5.31 2.72 -12.90
N SER A 235 5.12 3.21 -11.66
CA SER A 235 4.18 2.65 -10.68
C SER A 235 2.71 2.70 -11.14
N VAL A 236 2.33 3.64 -12.03
CA VAL A 236 0.99 3.66 -12.65
C VAL A 236 0.78 2.39 -13.49
N TRP A 237 1.78 2.00 -14.28
CA TRP A 237 1.71 0.82 -15.16
C TRP A 237 1.80 -0.50 -14.37
N GLU A 238 2.56 -0.53 -13.27
CA GLU A 238 2.52 -1.63 -12.31
C GLU A 238 1.10 -1.81 -11.73
N ALA A 239 0.46 -0.72 -11.33
CA ALA A 239 -0.90 -0.73 -10.81
C ALA A 239 -1.93 -1.16 -11.86
N MET A 240 -1.76 -0.72 -13.12
CA MET A 240 -2.63 -1.15 -14.22
C MET A 240 -2.52 -2.65 -14.49
N SER A 241 -1.30 -3.22 -14.47
CA SER A 241 -1.08 -4.66 -14.57
C SER A 241 -1.76 -5.42 -13.45
N PHE A 242 -1.62 -4.94 -12.21
CA PHE A 242 -2.25 -5.53 -11.01
C PHE A 242 -3.77 -5.54 -11.12
N ALA A 243 -4.38 -4.41 -11.46
CA ALA A 243 -5.83 -4.28 -11.56
C ALA A 243 -6.43 -5.20 -12.63
N SER A 244 -5.75 -5.34 -13.76
CA SER A 244 -6.14 -6.26 -14.84
C SER A 244 -6.00 -7.72 -14.40
N TYR A 245 -4.86 -8.09 -13.80
CA TYR A 245 -4.61 -9.46 -13.32
C TYR A 245 -5.68 -9.91 -12.31
N TYR A 246 -6.06 -9.05 -11.39
CA TYR A 246 -7.10 -9.31 -10.40
C TYR A 246 -8.51 -8.91 -10.86
N GLN A 247 -8.67 -8.54 -12.13
CA GLN A 247 -9.98 -8.21 -12.73
C GLN A 247 -10.81 -7.23 -11.88
N LEU A 248 -10.20 -6.12 -11.44
CA LEU A 248 -10.85 -5.14 -10.56
C LEU A 248 -11.89 -4.31 -11.32
N ASP A 249 -13.03 -4.90 -11.67
CA ASP A 249 -14.14 -4.24 -12.40
C ASP A 249 -14.88 -3.17 -11.58
N ASN A 250 -14.63 -3.14 -10.26
CA ASN A 250 -15.07 -2.08 -9.36
C ASN A 250 -14.11 -0.87 -9.30
N LEU A 251 -13.04 -0.85 -10.12
CA LEU A 251 -12.07 0.24 -10.21
C LEU A 251 -12.27 1.05 -11.50
N VAL A 252 -12.31 2.38 -11.36
CA VAL A 252 -12.36 3.34 -12.46
C VAL A 252 -11.21 4.33 -12.33
N ALA A 253 -10.35 4.38 -13.34
CA ALA A 253 -9.33 5.40 -13.47
C ALA A 253 -9.79 6.47 -14.48
N VAL A 254 -9.79 7.73 -14.07
CA VAL A 254 -10.08 8.87 -14.96
C VAL A 254 -8.78 9.62 -15.21
N LEU A 255 -8.36 9.71 -16.47
CA LEU A 255 -7.18 10.43 -16.89
C LEU A 255 -7.56 11.84 -17.35
N ASP A 256 -7.12 12.85 -16.61
CA ASP A 256 -7.21 14.26 -17.02
C ASP A 256 -6.16 14.57 -18.08
N ALA A 257 -6.47 14.31 -19.34
CA ALA A 257 -5.59 14.55 -20.48
C ALA A 257 -5.64 16.03 -20.91
N ASN A 258 -5.07 16.91 -20.07
CA ASN A 258 -5.09 18.37 -20.28
C ASN A 258 -3.86 18.91 -21.01
N ARG A 259 -2.96 18.06 -21.47
CA ARG A 259 -1.75 18.27 -22.28
C ARG A 259 -0.61 19.08 -21.66
N LEU A 260 -0.80 19.73 -20.51
CA LEU A 260 0.21 20.64 -19.94
C LEU A 260 0.73 20.12 -18.59
N GLY A 261 2.02 19.84 -18.53
CA GLY A 261 2.75 19.52 -17.32
C GLY A 261 2.98 20.75 -16.42
N GLN A 262 3.97 20.66 -15.57
CA GLN A 262 4.37 21.76 -14.69
C GLN A 262 5.17 22.81 -15.46
N SER A 263 6.17 22.41 -16.23
CA SER A 263 7.10 23.27 -16.97
C SER A 263 6.86 23.25 -18.46
N ASP A 264 6.56 22.07 -19.00
CA ASP A 264 6.43 21.80 -20.44
C ASP A 264 5.13 21.07 -20.76
N PRO A 265 4.73 20.97 -22.04
CA PRO A 265 3.67 20.07 -22.48
C PRO A 265 3.98 18.62 -22.09
N THR A 266 2.94 17.83 -21.80
CA THR A 266 3.11 16.41 -21.50
C THR A 266 3.54 15.62 -22.76
N PRO A 267 4.23 14.46 -22.62
CA PRO A 267 4.80 13.74 -23.77
C PRO A 267 3.80 13.36 -24.85
N LEU A 268 2.58 13.01 -24.48
CA LEU A 268 1.54 12.60 -25.43
C LEU A 268 0.50 13.69 -25.68
N GLN A 269 0.50 14.76 -24.90
CA GLN A 269 -0.46 15.86 -25.04
C GLN A 269 -1.90 15.35 -25.25
N HIS A 270 -2.59 15.81 -26.31
CA HIS A 270 -3.93 15.38 -26.69
C HIS A 270 -3.96 14.17 -27.65
N HIS A 271 -2.87 13.40 -27.76
CA HIS A 271 -2.87 12.11 -28.45
C HIS A 271 -3.58 11.05 -27.63
N THR A 272 -4.87 11.25 -27.38
CA THR A 272 -5.71 10.42 -26.48
C THR A 272 -5.81 8.97 -26.94
N GLU A 273 -5.73 8.72 -28.25
CA GLU A 273 -5.69 7.40 -28.84
C GLU A 273 -4.46 6.58 -28.42
N LYS A 274 -3.34 7.24 -28.06
CA LYS A 274 -2.14 6.57 -27.56
C LYS A 274 -2.31 6.15 -26.10
N TYR A 275 -2.96 6.98 -25.28
CA TYR A 275 -3.31 6.61 -23.91
C TYR A 275 -4.30 5.44 -23.91
N GLN A 276 -5.34 5.50 -24.76
CA GLN A 276 -6.33 4.43 -24.90
C GLN A 276 -5.68 3.10 -25.21
N ARG A 277 -4.88 3.03 -26.31
CA ARG A 277 -4.19 1.80 -26.72
C ARG A 277 -3.25 1.25 -25.65
N ARG A 278 -2.57 2.11 -24.88
CA ARG A 278 -1.74 1.68 -23.76
C ARG A 278 -2.59 1.03 -22.67
N CYS A 279 -3.68 1.66 -22.23
CA CYS A 279 -4.58 1.09 -21.23
C CYS A 279 -5.20 -0.25 -21.69
N GLU A 280 -5.63 -0.34 -22.97
CA GLU A 280 -6.13 -1.56 -23.59
C GLU A 280 -5.08 -2.68 -23.59
N ALA A 281 -3.80 -2.35 -23.91
CA ALA A 281 -2.70 -3.31 -23.88
C ALA A 281 -2.41 -3.85 -22.47
N PHE A 282 -2.75 -3.09 -21.41
CA PHE A 282 -2.69 -3.54 -20.02
C PHE A 282 -3.97 -4.27 -19.56
N GLY A 283 -4.91 -4.57 -20.48
CA GLY A 283 -6.10 -5.36 -20.19
C GLY A 283 -7.24 -4.56 -19.54
N TRP A 284 -7.24 -3.24 -19.69
CA TRP A 284 -8.33 -2.39 -19.23
C TRP A 284 -9.32 -2.11 -20.36
N GLN A 285 -10.59 -1.98 -20.02
CA GLN A 285 -11.52 -1.27 -20.90
C GLN A 285 -11.12 0.21 -20.93
N ALA A 286 -10.92 0.79 -22.11
CA ALA A 286 -10.49 2.18 -22.23
C ALA A 286 -11.39 2.96 -23.19
N VAL A 287 -11.83 4.15 -22.76
CA VAL A 287 -12.76 5.00 -23.52
C VAL A 287 -12.25 6.44 -23.54
N VAL A 288 -12.23 7.06 -24.69
CA VAL A 288 -11.92 8.50 -24.87
C VAL A 288 -13.22 9.29 -24.82
N VAL A 289 -13.25 10.36 -24.05
CA VAL A 289 -14.40 11.28 -23.94
C VAL A 289 -13.95 12.74 -24.00
N ASP A 290 -14.84 13.64 -24.37
CA ASP A 290 -14.68 15.06 -24.03
C ASP A 290 -14.87 15.23 -22.52
N GLY A 291 -13.78 15.54 -21.79
CA GLY A 291 -13.80 15.72 -20.35
C GLY A 291 -14.58 16.96 -19.88
N HIS A 292 -15.05 17.81 -20.80
CA HIS A 292 -15.92 18.94 -20.54
C HIS A 292 -17.38 18.69 -20.93
N SER A 293 -17.69 17.51 -21.51
CA SER A 293 -19.05 17.09 -21.83
C SER A 293 -19.68 16.32 -20.65
N VAL A 294 -20.57 16.97 -19.92
CA VAL A 294 -21.35 16.36 -18.83
C VAL A 294 -22.10 15.12 -19.32
N GLU A 295 -22.67 15.18 -20.53
CA GLU A 295 -23.45 14.08 -21.12
C GLU A 295 -22.58 12.85 -21.40
N GLU A 296 -21.39 13.04 -22.00
CA GLU A 296 -20.46 11.93 -22.28
C GLU A 296 -19.93 11.30 -20.99
N LEU A 297 -19.59 12.12 -20.01
CA LEU A 297 -19.15 11.66 -18.69
C LEU A 297 -20.25 10.86 -17.97
N CYS A 298 -21.50 11.34 -17.97
CA CYS A 298 -22.62 10.60 -17.41
C CYS A 298 -22.82 9.25 -18.11
N LYS A 299 -22.66 9.21 -19.44
CA LYS A 299 -22.80 7.99 -20.23
C LYS A 299 -21.74 6.96 -19.86
N VAL A 300 -20.47 7.32 -19.87
CA VAL A 300 -19.36 6.36 -19.69
C VAL A 300 -19.28 5.87 -18.23
N LEU A 301 -19.57 6.73 -17.27
CA LEU A 301 -19.46 6.41 -15.84
C LEU A 301 -20.59 5.49 -15.32
N ASN A 302 -21.69 5.39 -16.05
CA ASN A 302 -22.86 4.57 -15.67
C ASN A 302 -23.02 3.30 -16.54
N GLN A 303 -22.03 2.96 -17.38
CA GLN A 303 -22.06 1.72 -18.16
C GLN A 303 -21.67 0.51 -17.31
N PRO A 304 -22.29 -0.67 -17.54
CA PRO A 304 -21.88 -1.94 -16.94
C PRO A 304 -20.43 -2.30 -17.33
N ARG A 305 -19.71 -2.96 -16.45
CA ARG A 305 -18.29 -3.28 -16.61
C ARG A 305 -17.98 -4.70 -16.16
N HIS A 306 -17.02 -5.31 -16.81
CA HIS A 306 -16.47 -6.62 -16.46
C HIS A 306 -14.93 -6.59 -16.32
N GLN A 307 -14.34 -5.40 -16.48
CA GLN A 307 -12.91 -5.15 -16.42
C GLN A 307 -12.69 -3.78 -15.76
N PRO A 308 -11.50 -3.49 -15.22
CA PRO A 308 -11.18 -2.14 -14.78
C PRO A 308 -11.33 -1.15 -15.93
N LEU A 309 -11.88 0.02 -15.66
CA LEU A 309 -12.20 1.05 -16.67
C LEU A 309 -11.23 2.21 -16.60
N ALA A 310 -10.61 2.55 -17.74
CA ALA A 310 -9.84 3.78 -17.95
C ALA A 310 -10.63 4.76 -18.82
N ILE A 311 -10.96 5.93 -18.27
CA ILE A 311 -11.60 7.02 -19.00
C ILE A 311 -10.53 8.05 -19.34
N ILE A 312 -10.21 8.19 -20.63
CA ILE A 312 -9.27 9.20 -21.13
C ILE A 312 -10.08 10.46 -21.41
N ALA A 313 -10.17 11.33 -20.44
CA ALA A 313 -10.92 12.58 -20.54
C ALA A 313 -10.05 13.66 -21.20
N LYS A 314 -10.33 14.01 -22.44
CA LYS A 314 -9.69 15.13 -23.13
C LYS A 314 -10.18 16.42 -22.53
N THR A 315 -9.29 17.16 -21.88
CA THR A 315 -9.61 18.40 -21.16
C THR A 315 -8.68 19.52 -21.55
N ILE A 316 -8.97 20.71 -21.04
CA ILE A 316 -8.16 21.91 -21.24
C ILE A 316 -7.71 22.42 -19.87
N LYS A 317 -6.40 22.52 -19.65
CA LYS A 317 -5.86 23.05 -18.40
C LYS A 317 -6.26 24.50 -18.18
N GLY A 318 -6.82 24.81 -17.01
CA GLY A 318 -7.31 26.16 -16.70
C GLY A 318 -8.61 26.54 -17.38
N LYS A 319 -9.42 25.56 -17.80
CA LYS A 319 -10.73 25.78 -18.45
C LYS A 319 -11.60 26.80 -17.70
N GLY A 320 -11.98 27.85 -18.41
CA GLY A 320 -12.79 28.95 -17.84
C GLY A 320 -11.97 30.09 -17.21
N ILE A 321 -10.65 30.01 -17.18
CA ILE A 321 -9.74 31.08 -16.75
C ILE A 321 -9.13 31.73 -18.00
N SER A 322 -9.79 32.72 -18.57
CA SER A 322 -9.42 33.34 -19.87
C SER A 322 -7.94 33.73 -20.00
N VAL A 323 -7.30 34.17 -18.91
CA VAL A 323 -5.88 34.55 -18.89
C VAL A 323 -4.92 33.39 -18.84
N ALA A 324 -5.35 32.20 -18.40
CA ALA A 324 -4.51 31.02 -18.11
C ALA A 324 -4.94 29.75 -18.85
N GLU A 325 -6.13 29.75 -19.50
CA GLU A 325 -6.65 28.61 -20.25
C GLU A 325 -5.66 28.21 -21.35
N ASP A 326 -5.26 26.91 -21.31
CA ASP A 326 -4.36 26.28 -22.29
C ASP A 326 -2.97 26.95 -22.43
N LYS A 327 -2.48 27.60 -21.37
CA LYS A 327 -1.21 28.30 -21.37
C LYS A 327 -0.20 27.69 -20.39
N LEU A 328 1.03 27.56 -20.83
CA LEU A 328 2.17 27.20 -19.99
C LEU A 328 2.45 28.26 -18.90
N GLY A 329 3.17 27.85 -17.86
CA GLY A 329 3.61 28.75 -16.79
C GLY A 329 2.54 29.06 -15.74
N TRP A 330 1.35 28.43 -15.80
CA TRP A 330 0.26 28.62 -14.83
C TRP A 330 0.00 27.40 -13.93
N HIS A 331 0.87 26.40 -13.92
CA HIS A 331 0.61 25.15 -13.20
C HIS A 331 0.40 25.37 -11.69
N GLY A 332 1.33 26.03 -11.02
CA GLY A 332 1.30 26.26 -9.56
C GLY A 332 1.11 27.73 -9.18
N LYS A 333 0.52 28.53 -10.06
CA LYS A 333 0.32 29.97 -9.82
C LYS A 333 -1.13 30.28 -9.50
N PRO A 334 -1.42 30.86 -8.32
CA PRO A 334 -2.74 31.42 -8.02
C PRO A 334 -2.95 32.68 -8.88
N LEU A 335 -4.21 33.07 -9.09
CA LEU A 335 -4.53 34.30 -9.76
C LEU A 335 -4.27 35.49 -8.82
N PRO A 336 -3.68 36.61 -9.29
CA PRO A 336 -3.72 37.88 -8.59
C PRO A 336 -5.17 38.29 -8.31
N LYS A 337 -5.42 38.96 -7.20
CA LYS A 337 -6.79 39.27 -6.73
C LYS A 337 -7.62 39.99 -7.77
N GLU A 338 -7.07 41.01 -8.41
CA GLU A 338 -7.76 41.82 -9.43
C GLU A 338 -8.15 40.98 -10.67
N VAL A 339 -7.27 40.05 -11.06
CA VAL A 339 -7.53 39.11 -12.17
C VAL A 339 -8.59 38.09 -11.73
N ALA A 340 -8.48 37.57 -10.51
CA ALA A 340 -9.45 36.60 -9.96
C ALA A 340 -10.86 37.21 -9.89
N ASP A 341 -11.01 38.44 -9.45
CA ASP A 341 -12.32 39.13 -9.36
C ASP A 341 -12.99 39.24 -10.73
N GLY A 342 -12.22 39.49 -11.80
CA GLY A 342 -12.72 39.50 -13.16
C GLY A 342 -13.18 38.12 -13.64
N VAL A 343 -12.33 37.09 -13.45
CA VAL A 343 -12.64 35.69 -13.83
C VAL A 343 -13.84 35.17 -13.03
N LEU A 344 -13.95 35.49 -11.75
CA LEU A 344 -15.07 35.08 -10.91
C LEU A 344 -16.40 35.68 -11.39
N LYS A 345 -16.41 36.96 -11.81
CA LYS A 345 -17.61 37.59 -12.40
C LYS A 345 -18.00 36.90 -13.72
N GLU A 346 -17.02 36.59 -14.58
CA GLU A 346 -17.27 35.86 -15.82
C GLU A 346 -17.85 34.47 -15.56
N LEU A 347 -17.29 33.70 -14.66
CA LEU A 347 -17.78 32.37 -14.27
C LEU A 347 -19.18 32.47 -13.64
N GLN A 348 -19.43 33.45 -12.79
CA GLN A 348 -20.73 33.64 -12.15
C GLN A 348 -21.82 33.92 -13.18
N SER A 349 -21.51 34.66 -14.25
CA SER A 349 -22.48 34.94 -15.32
C SER A 349 -22.85 33.74 -16.18
N ARG A 350 -22.05 32.67 -16.13
CA ARG A 350 -22.32 31.40 -16.84
C ARG A 350 -23.29 30.48 -16.10
N ILE A 351 -23.60 30.77 -14.83
CA ILE A 351 -24.54 29.98 -14.04
C ILE A 351 -25.94 30.30 -14.51
N VAL A 352 -26.66 29.30 -15.04
CA VAL A 352 -28.01 29.41 -15.54
C VAL A 352 -28.98 28.99 -14.42
N SER A 353 -30.11 29.69 -14.33
CA SER A 353 -31.19 29.32 -13.36
C SER A 353 -31.62 27.86 -13.60
N CYS A 354 -31.57 27.05 -12.56
CA CYS A 354 -31.99 25.66 -12.60
C CYS A 354 -32.68 25.31 -11.27
N SER A 355 -33.86 24.77 -11.34
CA SER A 355 -34.64 24.38 -10.16
C SER A 355 -34.22 23.05 -9.57
N LYS A 356 -33.55 22.20 -10.37
CA LYS A 356 -33.09 20.87 -9.94
C LYS A 356 -31.88 20.98 -9.03
N ARG A 357 -32.00 20.40 -7.82
CA ARG A 357 -30.86 20.19 -6.91
C ARG A 357 -30.45 18.73 -6.98
N LEU A 358 -29.15 18.48 -7.04
CA LEU A 358 -28.57 17.14 -7.07
C LEU A 358 -27.92 16.86 -5.72
N TYR A 359 -28.15 15.64 -5.25
CA TYR A 359 -27.53 15.10 -4.04
C TYR A 359 -26.92 13.74 -4.38
N PRO A 360 -25.82 13.33 -3.73
CA PRO A 360 -25.29 11.99 -3.89
C PRO A 360 -26.34 10.92 -3.53
N ALA A 361 -26.37 9.84 -4.28
CA ALA A 361 -27.20 8.69 -3.94
C ALA A 361 -26.61 7.96 -2.73
N ALA A 362 -27.47 7.40 -1.88
CA ALA A 362 -27.01 6.58 -0.75
C ALA A 362 -26.35 5.27 -1.25
N PRO A 363 -25.30 4.78 -0.58
CA PRO A 363 -24.67 3.50 -0.90
C PRO A 363 -25.56 2.32 -0.48
N CYS A 364 -25.32 1.13 -1.05
CA CYS A 364 -25.87 -0.11 -0.53
C CYS A 364 -25.14 -0.47 0.78
N GLU A 365 -25.87 -0.98 1.77
CA GLU A 365 -25.28 -1.36 3.07
C GLU A 365 -24.91 -2.84 3.08
N ASP A 366 -23.95 -3.24 2.25
CA ASP A 366 -23.54 -4.64 2.03
C ASP A 366 -22.11 -4.97 2.48
N ALA A 367 -21.31 -3.97 2.84
CA ALA A 367 -19.97 -4.22 3.41
C ALA A 367 -20.12 -4.72 4.87
N PRO A 368 -19.45 -5.82 5.26
CA PRO A 368 -19.57 -6.38 6.60
C PRO A 368 -18.95 -5.45 7.66
N ALA A 369 -19.57 -5.40 8.84
CA ALA A 369 -18.94 -4.79 10.01
C ALA A 369 -17.81 -5.70 10.50
N ILE A 370 -16.59 -5.17 10.58
CA ILE A 370 -15.42 -5.90 11.05
C ILE A 370 -14.75 -5.20 12.22
N SER A 371 -13.97 -5.95 13.00
CA SER A 371 -13.14 -5.41 14.08
C SER A 371 -11.75 -5.98 13.98
N LEU A 372 -10.76 -5.11 13.88
CA LEU A 372 -9.33 -5.48 13.83
C LEU A 372 -8.66 -5.37 15.22
N ARG A 373 -9.44 -5.32 16.29
CA ARG A 373 -8.91 -5.19 17.65
C ARG A 373 -8.43 -6.55 18.17
N ASN A 374 -7.34 -6.53 18.94
CA ASN A 374 -6.79 -7.71 19.63
C ASN A 374 -6.44 -8.88 18.70
N VAL A 375 -5.67 -8.59 17.66
CA VAL A 375 -5.09 -9.61 16.78
C VAL A 375 -4.09 -10.43 17.58
N ARG A 376 -4.30 -11.75 17.70
CA ARG A 376 -3.50 -12.62 18.58
C ARG A 376 -3.09 -13.90 17.90
N MET A 377 -1.96 -14.45 18.34
CA MET A 377 -1.55 -15.80 17.99
C MET A 377 -2.43 -16.83 18.72
N PRO A 378 -2.83 -17.93 18.06
CA PRO A 378 -3.64 -19.00 18.69
C PRO A 378 -2.89 -19.77 19.79
N SER A 379 -1.58 -19.72 19.80
CA SER A 379 -0.71 -20.40 20.78
C SER A 379 0.63 -19.68 20.93
N ALA A 380 1.32 -19.92 22.02
CA ALA A 380 2.69 -19.46 22.23
C ALA A 380 3.66 -20.04 21.16
N PRO A 381 4.83 -19.43 20.96
CA PRO A 381 5.91 -20.02 20.16
C PRO A 381 6.26 -21.44 20.64
N SER A 382 6.59 -22.35 19.75
CA SER A 382 6.83 -23.77 20.09
C SER A 382 8.26 -24.23 19.79
N TYR A 383 9.22 -23.33 19.80
CA TYR A 383 10.65 -23.61 19.56
C TYR A 383 11.36 -24.08 20.82
N LYS A 384 12.36 -24.94 20.66
CA LYS A 384 13.23 -25.39 21.76
C LYS A 384 14.45 -24.46 21.90
N LEU A 385 14.87 -24.20 23.12
CA LEU A 385 16.14 -23.47 23.36
C LEU A 385 17.29 -24.16 22.66
N GLY A 386 18.11 -23.39 21.93
CA GLY A 386 19.22 -23.87 21.10
C GLY A 386 18.82 -24.40 19.72
N GLU A 387 17.55 -24.55 19.41
CA GLU A 387 17.09 -24.90 18.06
C GLU A 387 17.56 -23.87 17.05
N LYS A 388 17.96 -24.31 15.86
CA LYS A 388 18.42 -23.43 14.80
C LYS A 388 17.26 -23.09 13.86
N VAL A 389 16.85 -21.82 13.82
CA VAL A 389 15.77 -21.33 12.96
C VAL A 389 16.12 -19.95 12.40
N ALA A 390 15.98 -19.79 11.09
CA ALA A 390 16.13 -18.48 10.47
C ALA A 390 14.94 -17.56 10.83
N THR A 391 15.19 -16.31 11.16
CA THR A 391 14.12 -15.37 11.54
C THR A 391 13.12 -15.14 10.40
N ARG A 392 13.54 -15.17 9.12
CA ARG A 392 12.64 -15.14 7.96
C ARG A 392 11.71 -16.36 7.89
N LYS A 393 12.15 -17.55 8.32
CA LYS A 393 11.31 -18.75 8.39
C LYS A 393 10.31 -18.63 9.54
N ALA A 394 10.77 -18.13 10.69
CA ALA A 394 9.89 -17.84 11.82
C ALA A 394 8.81 -16.79 11.45
N TYR A 395 9.14 -15.78 10.64
CA TYR A 395 8.17 -14.85 10.08
C TYR A 395 7.07 -15.57 9.29
N GLY A 396 7.43 -16.40 8.33
CA GLY A 396 6.44 -17.11 7.51
C GLY A 396 5.55 -18.05 8.34
N MET A 397 6.13 -18.76 9.31
CA MET A 397 5.39 -19.61 10.26
C MET A 397 4.44 -18.79 11.15
N ALA A 398 4.91 -17.66 11.65
CA ALA A 398 4.12 -16.74 12.45
C ALA A 398 2.96 -16.13 11.65
N LEU A 399 3.21 -15.75 10.41
CA LEU A 399 2.20 -15.17 9.51
C LEU A 399 1.07 -16.18 9.22
N ALA A 400 1.41 -17.42 8.86
CA ALA A 400 0.44 -18.50 8.67
C ALA A 400 -0.36 -18.77 9.95
N LYS A 401 0.32 -18.85 11.10
CA LYS A 401 -0.28 -19.02 12.41
C LYS A 401 -1.23 -17.88 12.79
N LEU A 402 -0.85 -16.64 12.53
CA LEU A 402 -1.68 -15.46 12.77
C LEU A 402 -2.94 -15.48 11.91
N GLY A 403 -2.81 -15.90 10.67
CA GLY A 403 -3.93 -16.06 9.72
C GLY A 403 -4.96 -17.10 10.13
N ARG A 404 -4.58 -18.16 10.84
CA ARG A 404 -5.52 -19.19 11.32
C ARG A 404 -6.54 -18.63 12.31
N TYR A 405 -6.13 -17.69 13.13
CA TYR A 405 -7.00 -17.11 14.16
C TYR A 405 -7.69 -15.83 13.72
N ASN A 406 -7.09 -15.09 12.79
CA ASN A 406 -7.58 -13.77 12.36
C ASN A 406 -7.86 -13.76 10.84
N GLN A 407 -9.12 -13.89 10.48
CA GLN A 407 -9.55 -13.95 9.08
C GLN A 407 -9.34 -12.66 8.28
N HIS A 408 -9.06 -11.53 8.94
CA HIS A 408 -8.78 -10.24 8.30
C HIS A 408 -7.27 -9.98 8.09
N VAL A 409 -6.41 -10.93 8.47
CA VAL A 409 -4.98 -10.88 8.14
C VAL A 409 -4.79 -11.26 6.70
N ILE A 410 -4.11 -10.38 5.93
CA ILE A 410 -3.75 -10.57 4.54
C ILE A 410 -2.25 -10.43 4.35
N ALA A 411 -1.70 -11.15 3.39
CA ALA A 411 -0.28 -11.14 3.07
C ALA A 411 -0.06 -10.77 1.61
N LEU A 412 0.81 -9.79 1.37
CA LEU A 412 1.30 -9.40 0.06
C LEU A 412 2.78 -9.79 -0.07
N ASP A 413 3.22 -10.17 -1.27
CA ASP A 413 4.63 -10.48 -1.54
C ASP A 413 5.01 -10.09 -2.97
N GLY A 414 6.26 -9.68 -3.16
CA GLY A 414 6.82 -9.22 -4.42
C GLY A 414 7.59 -10.32 -5.16
N ASP A 415 6.99 -11.50 -5.36
CA ASP A 415 7.59 -12.68 -6.02
C ASP A 415 8.81 -13.25 -5.28
N THR A 416 8.85 -13.05 -3.96
CA THR A 416 9.95 -13.51 -3.07
C THR A 416 9.48 -14.50 -2.00
N LYS A 417 8.24 -14.98 -2.07
CA LYS A 417 7.58 -15.79 -1.04
C LYS A 417 8.30 -17.07 -0.62
N ASN A 418 9.04 -17.70 -1.52
CA ASN A 418 9.90 -18.86 -1.23
C ASN A 418 11.11 -18.48 -0.33
N SER A 419 11.53 -17.23 -0.37
CA SER A 419 12.65 -16.67 0.38
C SER A 419 12.21 -15.98 1.66
N THR A 420 11.10 -15.26 1.63
CA THR A 420 10.47 -14.63 2.81
C THR A 420 9.69 -15.64 3.66
N PHE A 421 9.42 -16.83 3.12
CA PHE A 421 8.51 -17.85 3.64
C PHE A 421 7.04 -17.41 3.73
N ALA A 422 6.65 -16.32 3.06
CA ALA A 422 5.24 -15.95 2.92
C ALA A 422 4.41 -17.04 2.20
N GLU A 423 5.07 -17.97 1.50
CA GLU A 423 4.45 -19.16 0.90
C GLU A 423 3.73 -20.05 1.93
N LEU A 424 4.17 -20.06 3.19
CA LEU A 424 3.50 -20.81 4.26
C LEU A 424 2.09 -20.25 4.52
N PHE A 425 1.95 -18.92 4.51
CA PHE A 425 0.65 -18.28 4.59
C PHE A 425 -0.18 -18.57 3.34
N LYS A 426 0.40 -18.46 2.14
CA LYS A 426 -0.28 -18.75 0.87
C LYS A 426 -0.84 -20.18 0.83
N ASN A 427 -0.07 -21.14 1.32
CA ASN A 427 -0.48 -22.56 1.32
C ASN A 427 -1.67 -22.83 2.24
N GLU A 428 -1.77 -22.11 3.37
CA GLU A 428 -2.87 -22.26 4.34
C GLU A 428 -4.05 -21.32 4.04
N HIS A 429 -3.80 -20.14 3.48
CA HIS A 429 -4.77 -19.06 3.29
C HIS A 429 -4.65 -18.45 1.89
N PRO A 430 -4.83 -19.23 0.81
CA PRO A 430 -4.59 -18.77 -0.57
C PRO A 430 -5.50 -17.62 -0.99
N ASP A 431 -6.70 -17.54 -0.42
CA ASP A 431 -7.71 -16.50 -0.64
C ASP A 431 -7.35 -15.13 -0.02
N ARG A 432 -6.38 -15.12 0.90
CA ARG A 432 -5.90 -13.93 1.60
C ARG A 432 -4.44 -13.59 1.29
N TYR A 433 -3.86 -14.30 0.34
CA TYR A 433 -2.54 -14.03 -0.19
C TYR A 433 -2.62 -13.27 -1.51
N VAL A 434 -1.89 -12.17 -1.60
CA VAL A 434 -1.87 -11.27 -2.75
C VAL A 434 -0.48 -11.29 -3.39
N GLU A 435 -0.39 -11.85 -4.59
CA GLU A 435 0.84 -11.81 -5.38
C GLU A 435 0.97 -10.47 -6.10
N CYS A 436 2.01 -9.70 -5.78
CA CYS A 436 2.26 -8.41 -6.40
C CYS A 436 3.32 -8.46 -7.50
N TYR A 437 3.95 -9.62 -7.70
CA TYR A 437 5.05 -9.81 -8.64
C TYR A 437 6.22 -8.85 -8.38
N ILE A 438 7.12 -8.64 -9.35
CA ILE A 438 8.28 -7.76 -9.22
C ILE A 438 7.84 -6.31 -9.47
N ALA A 439 7.10 -5.75 -8.52
CA ALA A 439 6.52 -4.41 -8.56
C ALA A 439 6.40 -3.84 -7.13
N GLU A 440 7.53 -3.57 -6.48
CA GLU A 440 7.60 -3.20 -5.07
C GLU A 440 6.88 -1.88 -4.77
N GLN A 441 6.92 -0.91 -5.69
CA GLN A 441 6.20 0.36 -5.55
C GLN A 441 4.69 0.13 -5.51
N ASN A 442 4.18 -0.67 -6.45
CA ASN A 442 2.76 -1.04 -6.47
C ASN A 442 2.39 -1.88 -5.25
N MET A 443 3.22 -2.85 -4.84
CA MET A 443 2.99 -3.69 -3.66
C MET A 443 2.75 -2.85 -2.40
N VAL A 444 3.60 -1.86 -2.15
CA VAL A 444 3.44 -0.96 -1.00
C VAL A 444 2.18 -0.10 -1.15
N SER A 445 1.92 0.45 -2.35
CA SER A 445 0.71 1.25 -2.60
C SER A 445 -0.57 0.43 -2.42
N VAL A 446 -0.60 -0.82 -2.93
CA VAL A 446 -1.72 -1.77 -2.72
C VAL A 446 -1.88 -2.09 -1.24
N ALA A 447 -0.79 -2.34 -0.51
CA ALA A 447 -0.82 -2.60 0.92
C ALA A 447 -1.46 -1.42 1.69
N VAL A 448 -1.10 -0.18 1.33
CA VAL A 448 -1.71 1.04 1.88
C VAL A 448 -3.21 1.10 1.58
N GLY A 449 -3.61 0.80 0.35
CA GLY A 449 -5.02 0.76 -0.05
C GLY A 449 -5.82 -0.32 0.69
N CYS A 450 -5.26 -1.51 0.88
CA CYS A 450 -5.88 -2.59 1.65
C CYS A 450 -6.01 -2.26 3.14
N ALA A 451 -5.02 -1.54 3.70
CA ALA A 451 -5.05 -1.09 5.09
C ALA A 451 -5.99 0.10 5.33
N ALA A 452 -6.34 0.83 4.28
CA ALA A 452 -7.21 2.00 4.38
C ALA A 452 -8.57 1.61 5.00
N ARG A 453 -9.11 2.51 5.82
CA ARG A 453 -10.42 2.32 6.47
C ARG A 453 -10.48 1.18 7.50
N ASP A 454 -9.33 0.71 7.98
CA ASP A 454 -9.25 -0.40 8.96
C ASP A 454 -10.02 -1.67 8.53
N ARG A 455 -9.89 -2.05 7.23
CA ARG A 455 -10.56 -3.24 6.69
C ARG A 455 -9.71 -4.51 6.79
N SER A 456 -8.38 -4.38 6.85
CA SER A 456 -7.47 -5.52 6.85
C SER A 456 -6.25 -5.26 7.75
N VAL A 457 -5.72 -6.33 8.33
CA VAL A 457 -4.39 -6.35 8.96
C VAL A 457 -3.39 -6.79 7.90
N VAL A 458 -2.65 -5.85 7.35
CA VAL A 458 -1.83 -6.04 6.17
C VAL A 458 -0.40 -6.37 6.55
N PHE A 459 0.14 -7.45 5.97
CA PHE A 459 1.57 -7.76 5.95
C PHE A 459 2.05 -7.76 4.51
N ALA A 460 3.15 -7.04 4.22
CA ALA A 460 3.79 -7.05 2.91
C ALA A 460 5.27 -7.41 3.05
N SER A 461 5.76 -8.34 2.25
CA SER A 461 7.10 -8.87 2.35
C SER A 461 7.86 -8.87 1.03
N THR A 462 9.14 -8.55 1.14
CA THR A 462 10.16 -8.68 0.10
C THR A 462 11.54 -8.67 0.76
N PHE A 463 12.64 -8.57 -0.01
CA PHE A 463 13.95 -8.38 0.59
C PHE A 463 14.08 -6.96 1.19
N ALA A 464 14.81 -6.85 2.28
CA ALA A 464 15.04 -5.57 2.96
C ALA A 464 15.56 -4.49 2.01
N THR A 465 16.52 -4.86 1.14
CA THR A 465 17.08 -3.97 0.14
C THR A 465 16.06 -3.52 -0.91
N PHE A 466 15.07 -4.35 -1.29
CA PHE A 466 14.12 -4.01 -2.34
C PHE A 466 13.05 -3.01 -1.91
N PHE A 467 12.84 -2.82 -0.60
CA PHE A 467 12.03 -1.71 -0.11
C PHE A 467 12.60 -0.33 -0.46
N THR A 468 13.90 -0.23 -0.79
CA THR A 468 14.50 1.03 -1.26
C THR A 468 13.83 1.55 -2.53
N ARG A 469 13.36 0.65 -3.42
CA ARG A 469 12.60 1.01 -4.62
C ARG A 469 11.25 1.66 -4.29
N ALA A 470 10.64 1.31 -3.16
CA ALA A 470 9.34 1.81 -2.73
C ALA A 470 9.44 2.86 -1.59
N TYR A 471 10.60 3.50 -1.40
CA TYR A 471 10.79 4.40 -0.26
C TYR A 471 9.84 5.58 -0.25
N ASP A 472 9.51 6.15 -1.40
CA ASP A 472 8.53 7.25 -1.47
C ASP A 472 7.11 6.77 -1.10
N GLN A 473 6.73 5.56 -1.51
CA GLN A 473 5.46 4.94 -1.11
C GLN A 473 5.40 4.74 0.42
N LEU A 474 6.51 4.33 1.04
CA LEU A 474 6.62 4.19 2.51
C LEU A 474 6.50 5.55 3.21
N ARG A 475 7.15 6.58 2.69
CA ARG A 475 7.02 7.95 3.18
C ARG A 475 5.58 8.45 3.10
N MET A 476 4.89 8.21 1.97
CA MET A 476 3.49 8.59 1.79
C MET A 476 2.53 7.76 2.64
N ALA A 477 2.85 6.48 2.88
CA ALA A 477 2.12 5.63 3.82
C ALA A 477 2.15 6.20 5.25
N ALA A 478 3.27 6.74 5.68
CA ALA A 478 3.39 7.42 6.97
C ALA A 478 2.55 8.70 7.04
N ILE A 479 2.53 9.51 5.98
CA ILE A 479 1.67 10.71 5.88
C ILE A 479 0.19 10.31 5.86
N SER A 480 -0.11 9.14 5.31
CA SER A 480 -1.46 8.54 5.33
C SER A 480 -1.85 7.91 6.67
N GLU A 481 -0.95 7.89 7.65
CA GLU A 481 -1.14 7.21 8.94
C GLU A 481 -1.55 5.73 8.78
N SER A 482 -1.06 5.08 7.71
CA SER A 482 -1.47 3.73 7.33
C SER A 482 -0.93 2.67 8.29
N ASN A 483 -1.76 1.70 8.65
CA ASN A 483 -1.41 0.56 9.49
C ASN A 483 -0.91 -0.60 8.61
N VAL A 484 0.36 -0.57 8.21
CA VAL A 484 0.96 -1.59 7.33
C VAL A 484 2.17 -2.21 8.00
N ASN A 485 2.23 -3.54 8.04
CA ASN A 485 3.33 -4.31 8.55
C ASN A 485 4.21 -4.79 7.39
N LEU A 486 5.48 -4.42 7.41
CA LEU A 486 6.45 -4.68 6.36
C LEU A 486 7.51 -5.65 6.87
N CYS A 487 7.77 -6.73 6.16
CA CYS A 487 8.86 -7.64 6.50
C CYS A 487 9.95 -7.60 5.44
N GLY A 488 11.11 -7.05 5.82
CA GLY A 488 12.32 -7.08 5.00
C GLY A 488 13.19 -8.28 5.34
N SER A 489 13.30 -9.25 4.44
CA SER A 489 14.20 -10.38 4.59
C SER A 489 15.57 -10.08 3.96
N HIS A 490 16.55 -10.98 4.15
CA HIS A 490 17.89 -10.85 3.56
C HIS A 490 18.60 -9.56 3.99
N CYS A 491 18.51 -9.21 5.29
CA CYS A 491 19.24 -8.07 5.82
C CYS A 491 20.71 -8.41 6.09
N GLY A 492 21.59 -7.43 5.90
CA GLY A 492 22.99 -7.48 6.26
C GLY A 492 23.89 -8.29 5.31
N VAL A 493 25.20 -8.28 5.60
CA VAL A 493 26.20 -9.09 4.87
C VAL A 493 26.09 -10.58 5.20
N SER A 494 25.44 -10.91 6.30
CA SER A 494 25.23 -12.29 6.75
C SER A 494 24.40 -13.15 5.81
N ILE A 495 23.77 -12.57 4.78
CA ILE A 495 23.11 -13.35 3.73
C ILE A 495 24.06 -14.14 2.85
N GLY A 496 25.32 -13.67 2.70
CA GLY A 496 26.37 -14.43 2.10
C GLY A 496 26.53 -14.26 0.58
N GLU A 497 26.38 -15.36 -0.13
CA GLU A 497 26.80 -15.53 -1.52
C GLU A 497 26.02 -14.67 -2.54
N ASP A 498 24.79 -14.31 -2.24
CA ASP A 498 23.93 -13.51 -3.14
C ASP A 498 24.55 -12.14 -3.47
N GLY A 499 25.36 -11.61 -2.57
CA GLY A 499 26.18 -10.43 -2.82
C GLY A 499 25.46 -9.10 -2.56
N PRO A 500 26.15 -7.97 -2.84
CA PRO A 500 25.77 -6.64 -2.37
C PRO A 500 24.42 -6.15 -2.85
N SER A 501 23.98 -6.54 -4.04
CA SER A 501 22.67 -6.10 -4.58
C SER A 501 21.46 -6.71 -3.84
N GLN A 502 21.70 -7.75 -3.01
CA GLN A 502 20.67 -8.43 -2.24
C GLN A 502 20.78 -8.15 -0.74
N MET A 503 21.89 -7.54 -0.29
CA MET A 503 22.19 -7.25 1.11
C MET A 503 21.46 -5.99 1.57
N GLY A 504 20.49 -6.10 2.49
CA GLY A 504 19.84 -4.94 3.10
C GLY A 504 20.75 -4.31 4.15
N LEU A 505 21.38 -3.19 3.81
CA LEU A 505 22.33 -2.45 4.67
C LEU A 505 21.94 -0.99 4.90
N GLU A 506 20.89 -0.50 4.23
CA GLU A 506 20.33 0.83 4.32
C GLU A 506 18.93 0.86 4.99
N ASP A 507 18.37 -0.30 5.18
CA ASP A 507 16.97 -0.48 5.60
C ASP A 507 16.66 0.11 6.98
N LEU A 508 17.54 -0.07 7.98
CA LEU A 508 17.34 0.55 9.30
C LEU A 508 17.35 2.07 9.19
N ALA A 509 18.26 2.67 8.43
CA ALA A 509 18.35 4.10 8.19
C ALA A 509 17.07 4.63 7.56
N MET A 510 16.60 3.95 6.52
CA MET A 510 15.39 4.29 5.77
C MET A 510 14.15 4.31 6.68
N PHE A 511 13.91 3.24 7.44
CA PHE A 511 12.73 3.16 8.29
C PHE A 511 12.85 4.02 9.57
N ARG A 512 14.05 4.20 10.11
CA ARG A 512 14.26 5.11 11.24
C ARG A 512 13.97 6.57 10.87
N ALA A 513 14.21 6.99 9.63
CA ALA A 513 13.91 8.34 9.15
C ALA A 513 12.40 8.63 9.06
N ILE A 514 11.54 7.62 8.99
CA ILE A 514 10.07 7.79 8.92
C ILE A 514 9.52 8.05 10.33
N PRO A 515 8.89 9.22 10.63
CA PRO A 515 8.52 9.60 12.01
C PRO A 515 7.65 8.58 12.74
N THR A 516 6.64 8.03 12.07
CA THR A 516 5.62 7.13 12.66
C THR A 516 6.00 5.64 12.61
N ALA A 517 7.18 5.28 12.08
CA ALA A 517 7.57 3.90 11.94
C ALA A 517 8.04 3.28 13.27
N THR A 518 7.59 2.04 13.52
CA THR A 518 8.15 1.12 14.52
C THR A 518 9.08 0.14 13.82
N VAL A 519 10.32 0.00 14.29
CA VAL A 519 11.34 -0.84 13.67
C VAL A 519 11.70 -1.98 14.62
N PHE A 520 11.26 -3.19 14.30
CA PHE A 520 11.58 -4.43 14.99
C PHE A 520 12.82 -5.09 14.37
N TYR A 521 13.72 -5.56 15.19
CA TYR A 521 14.84 -6.39 14.75
C TYR A 521 14.98 -7.62 15.67
N PRO A 522 14.11 -8.61 15.52
CA PRO A 522 14.13 -9.80 16.34
C PRO A 522 15.39 -10.63 16.10
N SER A 523 15.91 -11.25 17.16
CA SER A 523 17.19 -11.97 17.14
C SER A 523 17.04 -13.49 17.03
N ASP A 524 15.85 -14.03 17.31
CA ASP A 524 15.53 -15.47 17.20
C ASP A 524 14.09 -15.73 16.77
N ALA A 525 13.71 -17.00 16.69
CA ALA A 525 12.36 -17.38 16.24
C ALA A 525 11.26 -16.97 17.23
N VAL A 526 11.51 -17.01 18.55
CA VAL A 526 10.53 -16.61 19.57
C VAL A 526 10.28 -15.12 19.49
N SER A 527 11.32 -14.30 19.50
CA SER A 527 11.20 -12.84 19.37
C SER A 527 10.58 -12.43 18.03
N THR A 528 10.77 -13.22 16.96
CA THR A 528 10.12 -12.97 15.65
C THR A 528 8.62 -13.17 15.71
N GLU A 529 8.11 -14.28 16.29
CA GLU A 529 6.67 -14.47 16.45
C GLU A 529 6.05 -13.40 17.34
N LYS A 530 6.73 -13.00 18.42
CA LYS A 530 6.29 -11.91 19.29
C LYS A 530 6.24 -10.56 18.58
N ALA A 531 7.24 -10.26 17.76
CA ALA A 531 7.27 -9.05 16.93
C ALA A 531 6.08 -9.00 15.96
N MET A 532 5.71 -10.13 15.35
CA MET A 532 4.57 -10.22 14.44
C MET A 532 3.24 -9.89 15.11
N GLU A 533 3.00 -10.43 16.31
CA GLU A 533 1.78 -10.13 17.08
C GLU A 533 1.74 -8.68 17.54
N LEU A 534 2.87 -8.14 17.99
CA LEU A 534 2.98 -6.73 18.38
C LEU A 534 2.76 -5.80 17.20
N ALA A 535 3.36 -6.10 16.05
CA ALA A 535 3.22 -5.31 14.83
C ALA A 535 1.76 -5.24 14.37
N ALA A 536 1.04 -6.39 14.37
CA ALA A 536 -0.38 -6.45 14.01
C ALA A 536 -1.30 -5.57 14.87
N ASN A 537 -0.85 -5.19 16.08
CA ASN A 537 -1.59 -4.35 17.03
C ASN A 537 -0.99 -2.95 17.22
N THR A 538 0.10 -2.63 16.52
CA THR A 538 0.76 -1.33 16.59
C THR A 538 0.25 -0.43 15.47
N LYS A 539 -0.14 0.80 15.80
CA LYS A 539 -0.57 1.79 14.80
C LYS A 539 0.62 2.37 14.03
N GLY A 540 0.39 2.68 12.78
CA GLY A 540 1.37 3.23 11.85
C GLY A 540 2.13 2.14 11.09
N LEU A 541 3.26 2.51 10.52
CA LEU A 541 4.12 1.57 9.81
C LEU A 541 4.93 0.73 10.80
N CYS A 542 4.89 -0.59 10.67
CA CYS A 542 5.78 -1.50 11.36
C CYS A 542 6.74 -2.14 10.35
N TYR A 543 8.03 -2.08 10.64
CA TYR A 543 9.07 -2.76 9.87
C TYR A 543 9.67 -3.89 10.70
N ILE A 544 9.66 -5.11 10.18
CA ILE A 544 10.20 -6.30 10.81
C ILE A 544 11.40 -6.75 9.98
N ARG A 545 12.58 -6.59 10.57
CA ARG A 545 13.85 -6.95 9.93
C ARG A 545 14.19 -8.40 10.17
N THR A 546 14.36 -9.21 9.10
CA THR A 546 14.66 -10.64 9.24
C THR A 546 15.89 -11.04 8.44
N SER A 547 16.61 -12.07 8.94
CA SER A 547 17.86 -12.55 8.39
C SER A 547 17.74 -13.93 7.72
N ARG A 548 18.65 -14.23 6.82
CA ARG A 548 18.75 -15.51 6.10
C ARG A 548 19.39 -16.63 6.93
N PRO A 549 20.48 -16.40 7.70
CA PRO A 549 21.09 -17.44 8.51
C PRO A 549 20.17 -17.99 9.59
N GLU A 550 20.36 -19.25 9.93
CA GLU A 550 19.72 -19.86 11.08
C GLU A 550 20.42 -19.43 12.38
N ASN A 551 19.64 -18.85 13.27
CA ASN A 551 20.08 -18.44 14.60
C ASN A 551 19.58 -19.41 15.65
N SER A 552 20.32 -19.54 16.77
CA SER A 552 19.84 -20.32 17.92
C SER A 552 18.67 -19.61 18.59
N VAL A 553 17.66 -20.36 18.96
CA VAL A 553 16.60 -19.88 19.86
C VAL A 553 17.18 -19.64 21.25
N ILE A 554 17.14 -18.40 21.71
CA ILE A 554 17.70 -17.94 22.98
C ILE A 554 16.65 -17.59 24.05
N TYR A 555 15.41 -17.35 23.61
CA TYR A 555 14.30 -17.00 24.49
C TYR A 555 13.36 -18.18 24.75
N ASN A 556 12.82 -18.24 25.94
CA ASN A 556 11.74 -19.17 26.25
C ASN A 556 10.44 -18.74 25.56
N SER A 557 9.58 -19.70 25.24
CA SER A 557 8.28 -19.45 24.60
C SER A 557 7.35 -18.53 25.43
N SER A 558 7.54 -18.50 26.75
CA SER A 558 6.79 -17.66 27.70
C SER A 558 7.37 -16.26 27.88
N GLU A 559 8.50 -15.95 27.20
CA GLU A 559 9.14 -14.64 27.32
C GLU A 559 8.23 -13.53 26.81
N ASP A 560 8.08 -12.47 27.59
CA ASP A 560 7.29 -11.31 27.23
C ASP A 560 8.13 -10.28 26.47
N PHE A 561 7.54 -9.69 25.44
CA PHE A 561 8.15 -8.64 24.62
C PHE A 561 7.21 -7.44 24.52
N HIS A 562 7.78 -6.25 24.55
CA HIS A 562 7.05 -4.99 24.38
C HIS A 562 7.81 -4.05 23.43
N VAL A 563 7.06 -3.26 22.68
CA VAL A 563 7.62 -2.21 21.81
C VAL A 563 8.39 -1.21 22.69
N GLY A 564 9.63 -0.91 22.32
CA GLY A 564 10.48 0.03 23.05
C GLY A 564 11.08 -0.54 24.34
N GLN A 565 11.13 -1.88 24.50
CA GLN A 565 11.73 -2.54 25.65
C GLN A 565 12.85 -3.50 25.21
N ALA A 566 14.07 -3.22 25.67
CA ALA A 566 15.23 -4.06 25.42
C ALA A 566 15.34 -5.25 26.39
N LYS A 567 16.07 -6.28 25.99
CA LYS A 567 16.36 -7.47 26.80
C LYS A 567 17.85 -7.51 27.16
N VAL A 568 18.16 -7.72 28.43
CA VAL A 568 19.53 -8.00 28.88
C VAL A 568 19.73 -9.51 28.87
N VAL A 569 20.41 -10.02 27.82
CA VAL A 569 20.55 -11.46 27.57
C VAL A 569 21.75 -12.07 28.29
N ASN A 570 22.73 -11.26 28.68
CA ASN A 570 23.86 -11.66 29.51
C ASN A 570 24.24 -10.55 30.47
N LYS A 571 24.35 -10.87 31.75
CA LYS A 571 24.84 -9.94 32.80
C LYS A 571 25.42 -10.66 33.99
N THR A 572 26.40 -10.01 34.62
CA THR A 572 26.92 -10.37 35.95
C THR A 572 26.93 -9.12 36.85
N ASN A 573 27.32 -9.28 38.12
CA ASN A 573 27.46 -8.14 39.03
C ASN A 573 28.74 -7.30 38.76
N ASP A 574 29.65 -7.84 37.98
CA ASP A 574 30.97 -7.24 37.73
C ASP A 574 31.25 -7.14 36.21
N ASP A 575 30.33 -6.54 35.47
CA ASP A 575 30.49 -6.33 34.05
C ASP A 575 31.36 -5.13 33.74
N HIS A 576 32.25 -5.29 32.74
CA HIS A 576 33.24 -4.27 32.37
C HIS A 576 32.81 -3.38 31.20
N VAL A 577 31.97 -3.91 30.29
CA VAL A 577 31.50 -3.24 29.06
C VAL A 577 30.10 -3.71 28.75
N THR A 578 29.27 -2.82 28.23
CA THR A 578 27.96 -3.16 27.65
C THR A 578 28.09 -3.29 26.13
N VAL A 579 27.75 -4.47 25.60
CA VAL A 579 27.69 -4.72 24.15
C VAL A 579 26.22 -4.79 23.72
N ILE A 580 25.86 -4.02 22.68
CA ILE A 580 24.50 -3.96 22.15
C ILE A 580 24.53 -4.50 20.73
N GLY A 581 23.82 -5.56 20.46
CA GLY A 581 23.70 -6.19 19.15
C GLY A 581 22.28 -6.64 18.88
N ALA A 582 21.91 -6.80 17.62
CA ALA A 582 20.57 -7.25 17.21
C ALA A 582 20.68 -8.27 16.07
N GLY A 583 19.72 -9.19 15.98
CA GLY A 583 19.77 -10.24 14.97
C GLY A 583 21.04 -11.08 15.05
N VAL A 584 21.74 -11.25 13.94
CA VAL A 584 22.95 -12.07 13.85
C VAL A 584 24.07 -11.56 14.79
N THR A 585 24.24 -10.24 14.87
CA THR A 585 25.29 -9.64 15.71
C THR A 585 25.05 -9.80 17.21
N LEU A 586 23.81 -10.03 17.65
CA LEU A 586 23.53 -10.41 19.04
C LEU A 586 24.17 -11.77 19.37
N HIS A 587 24.06 -12.74 18.48
CA HIS A 587 24.64 -14.07 18.66
C HIS A 587 26.16 -14.02 18.66
N GLU A 588 26.76 -13.20 17.80
CA GLU A 588 28.22 -12.96 17.81
C GLU A 588 28.66 -12.27 19.12
N ALA A 589 27.89 -11.32 19.66
CA ALA A 589 28.14 -10.65 20.92
C ALA A 589 28.07 -11.63 22.12
N MET A 590 27.08 -12.51 22.13
CA MET A 590 26.95 -13.55 23.16
C MET A 590 28.16 -14.53 23.12
N ALA A 591 28.53 -14.95 21.91
CA ALA A 591 29.70 -15.83 21.73
C ALA A 591 31.03 -15.14 22.16
N ALA A 592 31.18 -13.84 21.87
CA ALA A 592 32.33 -13.05 22.37
C ALA A 592 32.34 -12.94 23.91
N ALA A 593 31.18 -12.75 24.52
CA ALA A 593 31.06 -12.70 25.99
C ALA A 593 31.51 -14.02 26.64
N GLU A 594 31.10 -15.18 26.10
CA GLU A 594 31.53 -16.49 26.58
C GLU A 594 33.05 -16.72 26.36
N GLN A 595 33.63 -16.20 25.28
CA GLN A 595 35.08 -16.24 25.03
C GLN A 595 35.83 -15.39 26.07
N LEU A 596 35.40 -14.15 26.31
CA LEU A 596 36.04 -13.21 27.24
C LEU A 596 35.90 -13.62 28.71
N LYS A 597 34.86 -14.34 29.07
CA LYS A 597 34.67 -14.89 30.41
C LYS A 597 35.82 -15.82 30.82
N LYS A 598 36.44 -16.56 29.87
CA LYS A 598 37.59 -17.38 30.13
C LYS A 598 38.82 -16.54 30.51
N GLU A 599 38.82 -15.27 30.11
CA GLU A 599 39.87 -14.28 30.41
C GLU A 599 39.50 -13.43 31.65
N ARG A 600 38.44 -13.78 32.37
CA ARG A 600 37.88 -13.03 33.50
C ARG A 600 37.37 -11.62 33.12
N ILE A 601 37.01 -11.44 31.87
CA ILE A 601 36.37 -10.21 31.37
C ILE A 601 34.87 -10.47 31.22
N ASN A 602 34.08 -9.88 32.10
CA ASN A 602 32.62 -10.00 32.07
C ASN A 602 32.03 -8.91 31.17
N VAL A 603 31.09 -9.29 30.32
CA VAL A 603 30.44 -8.41 29.33
C VAL A 603 28.94 -8.48 29.51
N ARG A 604 28.30 -7.33 29.63
CA ARG A 604 26.84 -7.23 29.57
C ARG A 604 26.41 -7.20 28.11
N VAL A 605 25.40 -8.01 27.74
CA VAL A 605 24.88 -8.07 26.36
C VAL A 605 23.42 -7.69 26.36
N ILE A 606 23.06 -6.75 25.48
CA ILE A 606 21.68 -6.23 25.32
C ILE A 606 21.18 -6.51 23.90
N ASP A 607 19.99 -7.10 23.83
CA ASP A 607 19.15 -7.17 22.63
C ASP A 607 18.15 -5.99 22.65
N PRO A 608 18.23 -5.02 21.74
CA PRO A 608 17.31 -3.90 21.72
C PRO A 608 15.88 -4.30 21.34
N PHE A 609 15.67 -5.41 20.62
CA PHE A 609 14.41 -5.92 20.08
C PHE A 609 13.72 -4.92 19.13
N THR A 610 13.56 -3.65 19.53
CA THR A 610 13.15 -2.55 18.66
C THR A 610 14.26 -1.52 18.53
N ILE A 611 14.54 -1.11 17.30
CA ILE A 611 15.52 -0.04 16.99
C ILE A 611 14.81 1.32 17.05
N LYS A 612 13.50 1.32 16.83
CA LYS A 612 12.64 2.49 16.96
C LYS A 612 11.23 2.06 17.44
N PRO A 613 10.74 2.54 18.57
CA PRO A 613 11.49 3.32 19.57
C PRO A 613 12.60 2.49 20.21
N LEU A 614 13.72 3.15 20.55
CA LEU A 614 14.81 2.52 21.26
C LEU A 614 14.60 2.66 22.79
N ASP A 615 14.89 1.60 23.54
CA ASP A 615 14.84 1.63 25.02
C ASP A 615 16.06 2.36 25.61
N SER A 616 16.05 3.68 25.46
CA SER A 616 17.15 4.54 25.94
C SER A 616 17.39 4.39 27.44
N LYS A 617 16.31 4.21 28.23
CA LYS A 617 16.43 4.08 29.66
C LYS A 617 17.19 2.83 30.07
N SER A 618 16.80 1.66 29.56
CA SER A 618 17.50 0.41 29.86
C SER A 618 18.96 0.46 29.37
N ILE A 619 19.24 1.05 28.22
CA ILE A 619 20.60 1.18 27.68
C ILE A 619 21.46 2.03 28.63
N ILE A 620 20.95 3.22 29.05
CA ILE A 620 21.67 4.12 29.96
C ILE A 620 21.91 3.44 31.31
N ASP A 621 20.88 2.84 31.91
CA ASP A 621 21.00 2.19 33.23
C ASP A 621 22.02 1.04 33.21
N ASN A 622 22.04 0.23 32.16
CA ASN A 622 22.99 -0.86 32.00
C ASN A 622 24.40 -0.36 31.68
N ALA A 623 24.53 0.69 30.91
CA ALA A 623 25.83 1.31 30.61
C ALA A 623 26.44 1.98 31.84
N LYS A 624 25.65 2.58 32.73
CA LYS A 624 26.13 3.08 34.05
C LYS A 624 26.78 1.98 34.86
N ALA A 625 26.22 0.78 34.86
CA ALA A 625 26.78 -0.38 35.55
C ALA A 625 28.15 -0.82 34.97
N THR A 626 28.44 -0.46 33.75
CA THR A 626 29.73 -0.73 33.06
C THR A 626 30.60 0.51 32.86
N ARG A 627 30.40 1.53 33.74
CA ARG A 627 31.18 2.78 33.75
C ARG A 627 31.05 3.59 32.44
N GLY A 628 29.90 3.58 31.81
CA GLY A 628 29.59 4.28 30.56
C GLY A 628 30.25 3.69 29.30
N ARG A 629 30.81 2.47 29.36
CA ARG A 629 31.46 1.85 28.22
C ARG A 629 30.47 1.04 27.39
N ILE A 630 30.25 1.47 26.16
CA ILE A 630 29.29 0.87 25.23
C ILE A 630 30.01 0.45 23.95
N ILE A 631 29.70 -0.74 23.46
CA ILE A 631 30.03 -1.19 22.10
C ILE A 631 28.73 -1.52 21.39
N THR A 632 28.48 -0.97 20.21
CA THR A 632 27.38 -1.37 19.34
C THR A 632 27.91 -2.21 18.20
N VAL A 633 27.20 -3.29 17.87
CA VAL A 633 27.56 -4.19 16.76
C VAL A 633 26.34 -4.38 15.88
N GLU A 634 26.48 -4.04 14.61
CA GLU A 634 25.36 -4.10 13.67
C GLU A 634 25.76 -4.63 12.28
N ASP A 635 24.92 -5.50 11.73
CA ASP A 635 24.99 -5.96 10.35
C ASP A 635 24.22 -4.99 9.45
N HIS A 636 24.74 -3.78 9.36
CA HIS A 636 24.21 -2.61 8.67
C HIS A 636 25.35 -1.61 8.45
N TYR A 637 25.18 -0.59 7.59
CA TYR A 637 26.14 0.50 7.49
C TYR A 637 26.18 1.34 8.77
N TYR A 638 27.25 2.12 8.94
CA TYR A 638 27.41 3.04 10.09
C TYR A 638 26.32 4.08 10.17
N GLU A 639 25.87 4.57 9.00
CA GLU A 639 24.93 5.66 8.88
C GLU A 639 23.49 5.20 9.14
N GLY A 640 22.82 5.87 10.04
CA GLY A 640 21.40 5.66 10.34
C GLY A 640 21.04 4.34 11.04
N GLY A 641 22.03 3.49 11.40
CA GLY A 641 21.80 2.20 12.01
C GLY A 641 21.58 2.22 13.53
N LEU A 642 21.79 1.07 14.17
CA LEU A 642 21.69 0.87 15.61
C LEU A 642 22.71 1.72 16.39
N GLY A 643 23.96 1.79 15.90
CA GLY A 643 25.01 2.53 16.56
C GLY A 643 24.69 4.02 16.70
N GLU A 644 24.16 4.66 15.67
CA GLU A 644 23.70 6.05 15.76
C GLU A 644 22.48 6.23 16.67
N ALA A 645 21.57 5.27 16.68
CA ALA A 645 20.43 5.31 17.59
C ALA A 645 20.89 5.29 19.06
N VAL A 646 21.88 4.46 19.40
CA VAL A 646 22.48 4.37 20.74
C VAL A 646 23.26 5.65 21.06
N CYS A 647 24.07 6.18 20.12
CA CYS A 647 24.76 7.45 20.32
C CYS A 647 23.79 8.59 20.65
N ALA A 648 22.69 8.72 19.90
CA ALA A 648 21.65 9.70 20.16
C ALA A 648 20.98 9.52 21.53
N ALA A 649 20.80 8.27 21.99
CA ALA A 649 20.18 7.97 23.28
C ALA A 649 21.06 8.37 24.47
N VAL A 650 22.38 8.31 24.33
CA VAL A 650 23.33 8.54 25.43
C VAL A 650 24.10 9.88 25.34
N VAL A 651 23.81 10.71 24.34
CA VAL A 651 24.58 11.94 24.06
C VAL A 651 24.62 12.94 25.23
N ASN A 652 23.60 12.92 26.08
CA ASN A 652 23.50 13.81 27.25
C ASN A 652 24.09 13.19 28.54
N GLU A 653 24.59 11.96 28.49
CA GLU A 653 25.15 11.26 29.66
C GLU A 653 26.67 11.53 29.77
N THR A 654 27.08 12.09 30.87
CA THR A 654 28.50 12.41 31.11
C THR A 654 29.33 11.13 31.39
N GLY A 655 30.50 11.02 30.77
CA GLY A 655 31.43 9.92 30.98
C GLY A 655 31.09 8.66 30.18
N PHE A 656 30.14 8.75 29.24
CA PHE A 656 29.82 7.65 28.34
C PHE A 656 30.73 7.68 27.10
N SER A 657 31.11 6.50 26.63
CA SER A 657 31.84 6.31 25.38
C SER A 657 31.17 5.19 24.57
N VAL A 658 30.94 5.43 23.28
CA VAL A 658 30.35 4.45 22.38
C VAL A 658 31.36 4.09 21.28
N HIS A 659 31.75 2.82 21.24
CA HIS A 659 32.53 2.25 20.15
C HIS A 659 31.57 1.54 19.18
N ARG A 660 31.48 2.01 17.94
CA ARG A 660 30.59 1.44 16.93
C ARG A 660 31.32 0.44 16.04
N MET A 661 30.70 -0.71 15.80
CA MET A 661 31.16 -1.75 14.88
C MET A 661 30.05 -2.01 13.86
N ALA A 662 30.31 -1.79 12.58
CA ALA A 662 29.33 -1.86 11.50
C ALA A 662 30.04 -2.14 10.17
N VAL A 663 29.28 -2.37 9.12
CA VAL A 663 29.80 -2.55 7.76
C VAL A 663 30.27 -1.19 7.22
N ALA A 664 31.55 -1.08 6.90
CA ALA A 664 32.19 0.20 6.58
C ALA A 664 32.25 0.55 5.08
N GLN A 665 31.94 -0.39 4.20
CA GLN A 665 32.05 -0.22 2.75
C GLN A 665 31.11 -1.16 2.00
N VAL A 666 30.92 -0.92 0.71
CA VAL A 666 30.12 -1.81 -0.15
C VAL A 666 30.69 -3.23 -0.07
N PRO A 667 29.85 -4.21 0.31
CA PRO A 667 30.30 -5.58 0.50
C PRO A 667 30.52 -6.31 -0.84
N ARG A 668 30.85 -7.59 -0.71
CA ARG A 668 31.06 -8.52 -1.81
C ARG A 668 30.40 -9.87 -1.50
N SER A 669 30.27 -10.74 -2.48
CA SER A 669 29.85 -12.12 -2.26
C SER A 669 30.91 -12.89 -1.45
N GLY A 670 30.46 -13.79 -0.60
CA GLY A 670 31.33 -14.65 0.23
C GLY A 670 30.45 -15.50 1.16
N LYS A 671 31.07 -16.36 1.97
CA LYS A 671 30.34 -17.10 3.00
C LYS A 671 29.92 -16.15 4.13
N PRO A 672 28.76 -16.34 4.76
CA PRO A 672 28.28 -15.45 5.83
C PRO A 672 29.36 -15.16 6.90
N GLN A 673 30.01 -16.20 7.42
CA GLN A 673 31.01 -16.06 8.48
C GLN A 673 32.30 -15.37 8.02
N GLU A 674 32.67 -15.54 6.74
CA GLU A 674 33.83 -14.84 6.15
C GLU A 674 33.55 -13.34 6.03
N LEU A 675 32.32 -12.98 5.67
CA LEU A 675 31.91 -11.59 5.55
C LEU A 675 31.80 -10.90 6.92
N LEU A 676 31.21 -11.55 7.92
CA LEU A 676 31.19 -11.01 9.30
C LEU A 676 32.59 -10.73 9.81
N ARG A 677 33.54 -11.64 9.53
CA ARG A 677 34.98 -11.46 9.88
C ARG A 677 35.60 -10.33 9.07
N LEU A 678 35.40 -10.30 7.76
CA LEU A 678 35.92 -9.26 6.87
C LEU A 678 35.55 -7.85 7.32
N PHE A 679 34.28 -7.67 7.75
CA PHE A 679 33.78 -6.38 8.22
C PHE A 679 34.00 -6.14 9.73
N GLY A 680 34.64 -7.07 10.42
CA GLY A 680 35.00 -6.91 11.83
C GLY A 680 33.79 -6.84 12.76
N ILE A 681 32.72 -7.60 12.46
CA ILE A 681 31.50 -7.69 13.26
C ILE A 681 31.24 -9.12 13.76
N ASP A 682 32.20 -9.99 13.67
CA ASP A 682 32.18 -11.34 14.25
C ASP A 682 32.62 -11.34 15.73
N ARG A 683 32.46 -12.47 16.40
CA ARG A 683 32.78 -12.64 17.82
C ARG A 683 34.22 -12.28 18.17
N ASP A 684 35.19 -12.60 17.30
CA ASP A 684 36.61 -12.36 17.55
C ASP A 684 36.95 -10.88 17.50
N ALA A 685 36.39 -10.16 16.52
CA ALA A 685 36.49 -8.72 16.42
C ALA A 685 35.82 -8.00 17.61
N ILE A 686 34.62 -8.49 18.04
CA ILE A 686 33.95 -7.96 19.23
C ILE A 686 34.80 -8.14 20.48
N ALA A 687 35.39 -9.35 20.68
CA ALA A 687 36.27 -9.62 21.81
C ALA A 687 37.49 -8.70 21.78
N GLN A 688 38.08 -8.46 20.61
CA GLN A 688 39.20 -7.53 20.45
C GLN A 688 38.79 -6.09 20.77
N ALA A 689 37.62 -5.64 20.32
CA ALA A 689 37.10 -4.30 20.62
C ALA A 689 36.87 -4.11 22.13
N VAL A 690 36.35 -5.12 22.83
CA VAL A 690 36.22 -5.08 24.31
C VAL A 690 37.56 -4.90 24.99
N ARG A 691 38.60 -5.69 24.63
CA ARG A 691 39.94 -5.55 25.18
C ARG A 691 40.52 -4.16 24.92
N LYS A 692 40.34 -3.63 23.72
CA LYS A 692 40.79 -2.29 23.35
C LYS A 692 40.14 -1.19 24.18
N VAL A 693 38.83 -1.25 24.35
CA VAL A 693 38.05 -0.27 25.16
C VAL A 693 38.53 -0.29 26.63
N LEU A 694 38.85 -1.47 27.16
CA LEU A 694 39.35 -1.61 28.53
C LEU A 694 40.77 -1.07 28.70
N SER A 695 41.66 -1.33 27.76
CA SER A 695 43.08 -0.85 27.82
C SER A 695 43.17 0.68 27.69
N THR A 696 42.39 1.30 26.79
CA THR A 696 42.32 2.76 26.62
C THR A 696 41.87 3.46 27.90
N SER A 697 40.91 2.84 28.63
CA SER A 697 40.42 3.38 29.89
C SER A 697 41.40 3.21 31.06
N ALA A 698 42.37 2.33 30.98
CA ALA A 698 43.40 2.15 31.98
C ALA A 698 44.52 3.20 31.85
N ASN A 699 44.80 3.65 30.63
CA ASN A 699 45.85 4.65 30.33
C ASN A 699 45.39 6.10 30.60
N ASN A 700 44.10 6.36 30.77
CA ASN A 700 43.56 7.69 31.09
C ASN A 700 43.26 7.89 32.59
N LYS A 701 43.74 7.00 33.45
CA LYS A 701 43.83 7.12 34.90
C LYS A 701 45.24 7.44 35.33
#